data_bb306a77996836cb88cc7c32b69ac73d
#
_entry.id   bb306a77996836cb88cc7c32b69ac73d
#
_cell.length_a   1.000
_cell.length_b   1.000
_cell.length_c   1.000
_cell.angle_alpha   90.00
_cell.angle_beta   90.00
_cell.angle_gamma   90.00
#
_symmetry.space_group_name_H-M   'P 1'
#
loop_
_entity.id
_entity.type
_entity.pdbx_description
1 polymer ?
#
loop_
_entity_poly.entity_id
_entity_poly.type
_entity_poly.pdbx_seq_one_letter_code
_entity_poly.pdbx_strand_id
1 'polypeptide(L)'
;MPVITPSPVRCGADLQRLEQTPLAHAVPWASTYNLIRDTVHAYPDRTALTFLHAGQPDSPSTRWTYRMLLEGMHQTANLLRELDLGFEDVVAVMLPGGLAYHLALWGGEAAGIVQPLNPMLSDDKLLSLLRASGARVLIAQGDDDESGMRAKALHLKTLMPELTTLLLVTADGGPLQMASPWPDGVLDFHALRATQPADRLLSQRHFAATDIAAYFHTGGTTGAPKLARHSHGAQVFTAWANATMQGFRCEDVLINGYPLFHVAGVLPGALCSLAVGMETIIPTAALFRNRDVIQNYWKLVARHRSTLISGVPTALAALAAVPLDGADISSVRSVRTGAAPLPPELAARFERDFGLSVRESLGMTETAGLSTVTPPGGEAPAGCVGWPLPYARVRIVELDAEGAPTDREQPVGQSGMVLYRGPNLFSGYLDAAETAKAFTPDGWLITGDLGFRDAQGRLNLSGRAKDLIIRGGHNIDPKVIEDALGAHPAVHLCAAVGAPDAYAGELPVAFATLLPGATATEADLLAFTAARVDEAPAKPRSITILDHMPVTNVGKIYKPELRTLAAGAVVQALVDQVGEALGLAADMRPGVLAKGDGPVRVRMRAGGHVQSQAEVDARLLPLLEALPVKVFVDRN
;
A
#
# COMPACT_ATOMS: atom_id res chain seq x y z
N MET A 1 -28.32 17.95 8.30
CA MET A 1 -27.87 17.98 6.88
C MET A 1 -26.60 17.15 6.79
N PRO A 2 -26.29 16.51 5.68
CA PRO A 2 -25.04 15.78 5.57
C PRO A 2 -23.85 16.70 5.80
N VAL A 3 -22.83 16.22 6.49
CA VAL A 3 -21.60 16.97 6.81
C VAL A 3 -20.82 17.30 5.54
N ILE A 4 -20.73 16.33 4.62
CA ILE A 4 -20.21 16.51 3.26
C ILE A 4 -21.35 16.25 2.29
N THR A 5 -21.63 17.22 1.42
CA THR A 5 -22.64 17.07 0.36
C THR A 5 -22.00 16.35 -0.83
N PRO A 6 -22.50 15.16 -1.22
CA PRO A 6 -21.99 14.47 -2.39
C PRO A 6 -22.19 15.30 -3.66
N SER A 7 -21.14 15.47 -4.43
CA SER A 7 -21.19 16.11 -5.74
C SER A 7 -20.36 15.28 -6.73
N PRO A 8 -20.92 14.14 -7.22
CA PRO A 8 -20.16 13.23 -8.07
C PRO A 8 -19.63 13.95 -9.31
N VAL A 9 -18.35 13.84 -9.54
CA VAL A 9 -17.68 14.38 -10.73
C VAL A 9 -17.88 13.40 -11.88
N ARG A 10 -18.31 13.90 -13.02
CA ARG A 10 -18.50 13.13 -14.27
C ARG A 10 -17.61 13.62 -15.40
N CYS A 11 -17.16 14.86 -15.30
CA CYS A 11 -16.31 15.50 -16.28
C CYS A 11 -15.50 16.65 -15.67
N GLY A 12 -14.55 17.20 -16.42
CA GLY A 12 -13.72 18.32 -15.96
C GLY A 12 -14.52 19.59 -15.59
N ALA A 13 -15.70 19.81 -16.22
CA ALA A 13 -16.55 20.94 -15.87
C ALA A 13 -17.16 20.83 -14.46
N ASP A 14 -17.39 19.63 -13.97
CA ASP A 14 -17.86 19.42 -12.59
C ASP A 14 -16.78 19.78 -11.58
N LEU A 15 -15.51 19.45 -11.87
CA LEU A 15 -14.37 19.89 -11.06
C LEU A 15 -14.26 21.41 -11.00
N GLN A 16 -14.33 22.07 -12.17
CA GLN A 16 -14.30 23.53 -12.24
C GLN A 16 -15.43 24.17 -11.45
N ARG A 17 -16.62 23.55 -11.41
CA ARG A 17 -17.75 24.02 -10.62
C ARG A 17 -17.49 23.88 -9.11
N LEU A 18 -16.93 22.77 -8.67
CA LEU A 18 -16.53 22.57 -7.28
C LEU A 18 -15.49 23.61 -6.84
N GLU A 19 -14.52 23.91 -7.69
CA GLU A 19 -13.44 24.84 -7.43
C GLU A 19 -13.88 26.34 -7.41
N GLN A 20 -15.12 26.64 -7.81
CA GLN A 20 -15.70 28.00 -7.64
C GLN A 20 -15.93 28.35 -6.16
N THR A 21 -16.13 27.34 -5.30
CA THR A 21 -16.19 27.55 -3.86
C THR A 21 -14.77 27.69 -3.33
N PRO A 22 -14.41 28.73 -2.54
CA PRO A 22 -13.10 28.82 -1.92
C PRO A 22 -12.80 27.57 -1.07
N LEU A 23 -11.58 27.05 -1.11
CA LEU A 23 -11.18 25.83 -0.41
C LEU A 23 -11.54 25.85 1.07
N ALA A 24 -11.30 26.96 1.77
CA ALA A 24 -11.62 27.12 3.19
C ALA A 24 -13.12 27.01 3.51
N HIS A 25 -13.98 27.27 2.54
CA HIS A 25 -15.43 27.08 2.68
C HIS A 25 -15.86 25.67 2.29
N ALA A 26 -15.20 25.06 1.34
CA ALA A 26 -15.48 23.68 0.91
C ALA A 26 -14.99 22.66 1.97
N VAL A 27 -13.87 22.97 2.64
CA VAL A 27 -13.20 22.11 3.64
C VAL A 27 -12.96 22.93 4.93
N PRO A 28 -14.01 23.14 5.75
CA PRO A 28 -13.91 24.04 6.91
C PRO A 28 -13.27 23.41 8.16
N TRP A 29 -12.94 22.12 8.14
CA TRP A 29 -12.41 21.41 9.29
C TRP A 29 -10.89 21.53 9.37
N ALA A 30 -10.40 22.03 10.53
CA ALA A 30 -8.98 22.15 10.79
C ALA A 30 -8.31 20.82 11.17
N SER A 31 -9.07 19.79 11.56
CA SER A 31 -8.50 18.51 11.98
C SER A 31 -9.42 17.32 11.69
N THR A 32 -8.85 16.13 11.69
CA THR A 32 -9.57 14.85 11.63
C THR A 32 -10.57 14.73 12.79
N TYR A 33 -10.17 15.19 13.98
CA TYR A 33 -11.06 15.27 15.15
C TYR A 33 -12.29 16.16 14.88
N ASN A 34 -12.11 17.37 14.34
CA ASN A 34 -13.23 18.27 14.05
C ASN A 34 -14.19 17.65 13.02
N LEU A 35 -13.66 17.03 11.96
CA LEU A 35 -14.46 16.37 10.93
C LEU A 35 -15.28 15.21 11.52
N ILE A 36 -14.65 14.30 12.28
CA ILE A 36 -15.31 13.15 12.89
C ILE A 36 -16.36 13.62 13.91
N ARG A 37 -16.03 14.58 14.78
CA ARG A 37 -16.95 15.15 15.76
C ARG A 37 -18.22 15.70 15.11
N ASP A 38 -18.07 16.48 14.05
CA ASP A 38 -19.22 17.10 13.37
C ASP A 38 -20.07 16.04 12.66
N THR A 39 -19.44 14.97 12.15
CA THR A 39 -20.16 13.81 11.59
C THR A 39 -20.92 13.05 12.69
N VAL A 40 -20.32 12.88 13.87
CA VAL A 40 -21.00 12.25 15.02
C VAL A 40 -22.21 13.09 15.46
N HIS A 41 -22.10 14.41 15.48
CA HIS A 41 -23.25 15.27 15.80
C HIS A 41 -24.38 15.13 14.77
N ALA A 42 -24.07 14.88 13.51
CA ALA A 42 -25.09 14.66 12.47
C ALA A 42 -25.70 13.24 12.54
N TYR A 43 -24.92 12.24 12.93
CA TYR A 43 -25.30 10.81 12.84
C TYR A 43 -24.92 10.00 14.11
N PRO A 44 -25.28 10.43 15.34
CA PRO A 44 -24.75 9.85 16.58
C PRO A 44 -25.04 8.35 16.74
N ASP A 45 -26.24 7.92 16.33
CA ASP A 45 -26.74 6.58 16.61
C ASP A 45 -26.61 5.63 15.41
N ARG A 46 -26.04 6.11 14.27
CA ARG A 46 -25.71 5.23 13.14
C ARG A 46 -24.51 4.35 13.49
N THR A 47 -24.47 3.15 12.92
CA THR A 47 -23.29 2.29 13.00
C THR A 47 -22.13 2.93 12.23
N ALA A 48 -21.01 3.16 12.92
CA ALA A 48 -19.77 3.64 12.32
C ALA A 48 -18.86 2.48 11.93
N LEU A 49 -18.70 1.53 12.85
CA LEU A 49 -17.76 0.42 12.72
C LEU A 49 -18.46 -0.89 13.08
N THR A 50 -18.25 -1.92 12.27
CA THR A 50 -18.65 -3.30 12.54
C THR A 50 -17.43 -4.20 12.42
N PHE A 51 -17.05 -4.85 13.52
CA PHE A 51 -15.96 -5.82 13.54
C PHE A 51 -16.51 -7.23 13.47
N LEU A 52 -16.04 -8.02 12.49
CA LEU A 52 -16.40 -9.43 12.34
C LEU A 52 -15.37 -10.30 13.09
N HIS A 53 -15.84 -11.12 14.02
CA HIS A 53 -14.96 -12.00 14.80
C HIS A 53 -14.39 -13.16 13.98
N ALA A 54 -15.09 -13.56 12.90
CA ALA A 54 -14.61 -14.56 11.94
C ALA A 54 -15.07 -14.23 10.51
N GLY A 55 -14.52 -14.94 9.51
CA GLY A 55 -14.79 -14.70 8.09
C GLY A 55 -16.06 -15.36 7.55
N GLN A 56 -16.88 -16.00 8.38
CA GLN A 56 -18.16 -16.61 7.99
C GLN A 56 -19.31 -15.60 8.11
N PRO A 57 -20.30 -15.61 7.19
CA PRO A 57 -21.41 -14.65 7.17
C PRO A 57 -22.24 -14.59 8.46
N ASP A 58 -22.41 -15.74 9.14
CA ASP A 58 -23.19 -15.85 10.37
C ASP A 58 -22.39 -15.69 11.66
N SER A 59 -21.12 -15.30 11.53
CA SER A 59 -20.24 -15.08 12.69
C SER A 59 -20.72 -13.90 13.53
N PRO A 60 -20.48 -13.96 14.85
CA PRO A 60 -20.72 -12.82 15.72
C PRO A 60 -19.96 -11.56 15.24
N SER A 61 -20.56 -10.42 15.48
CA SER A 61 -19.95 -9.12 15.19
C SER A 61 -20.16 -8.15 16.33
N THR A 62 -19.18 -7.25 16.53
CA THR A 62 -19.30 -6.13 17.47
C THR A 62 -19.52 -4.85 16.67
N ARG A 63 -20.55 -4.08 17.05
CA ARG A 63 -20.91 -2.82 16.37
C ARG A 63 -20.71 -1.64 17.29
N TRP A 64 -20.10 -0.58 16.75
CA TRP A 64 -20.00 0.70 17.41
C TRP A 64 -20.74 1.77 16.62
N THR A 65 -21.52 2.57 17.35
CA THR A 65 -22.12 3.77 16.78
C THR A 65 -21.09 4.89 16.66
N TYR A 66 -21.43 5.91 15.90
CA TYR A 66 -20.62 7.12 15.80
C TYR A 66 -20.39 7.78 17.17
N ARG A 67 -21.42 7.77 18.04
CA ARG A 67 -21.31 8.24 19.44
C ARG A 67 -20.26 7.45 20.21
N MET A 68 -20.32 6.12 20.20
CA MET A 68 -19.36 5.26 20.89
C MET A 68 -17.93 5.47 20.39
N LEU A 69 -17.76 5.71 19.07
CA LEU A 69 -16.45 6.03 18.50
C LEU A 69 -15.90 7.35 19.06
N LEU A 70 -16.69 8.43 19.08
CA LEU A 70 -16.25 9.73 19.61
C LEU A 70 -15.95 9.68 21.11
N GLU A 71 -16.79 9.01 21.88
CA GLU A 71 -16.57 8.79 23.32
C GLU A 71 -15.24 8.07 23.56
N GLY A 72 -14.98 7.00 22.81
CA GLY A 72 -13.72 6.28 22.87
C GLY A 72 -12.51 7.10 22.41
N MET A 73 -12.68 7.98 21.42
CA MET A 73 -11.64 8.93 20.99
C MET A 73 -11.31 9.93 22.12
N HIS A 74 -12.32 10.51 22.76
CA HIS A 74 -12.11 11.42 23.90
C HIS A 74 -11.34 10.71 25.02
N GLN A 75 -11.80 9.54 25.42
CA GLN A 75 -11.15 8.75 26.47
C GLN A 75 -9.68 8.44 26.13
N THR A 76 -9.41 8.04 24.89
CA THR A 76 -8.04 7.72 24.43
C THR A 76 -7.15 8.96 24.42
N ALA A 77 -7.65 10.08 23.90
CA ALA A 77 -6.89 11.33 23.88
C ALA A 77 -6.61 11.85 25.30
N ASN A 78 -7.58 11.77 26.19
CA ASN A 78 -7.43 12.19 27.59
C ASN A 78 -6.41 11.31 28.33
N LEU A 79 -6.45 9.96 28.12
CA LEU A 79 -5.45 9.04 28.66
C LEU A 79 -4.04 9.40 28.19
N LEU A 80 -3.85 9.62 26.90
CA LEU A 80 -2.54 9.97 26.36
C LEU A 80 -2.01 11.29 26.95
N ARG A 81 -2.89 12.25 27.19
CA ARG A 81 -2.53 13.50 27.87
C ARG A 81 -2.19 13.30 29.36
N GLU A 82 -2.90 12.42 30.07
CA GLU A 82 -2.56 12.04 31.45
C GLU A 82 -1.19 11.37 31.54
N LEU A 83 -0.78 10.67 30.47
CA LEU A 83 0.55 10.05 30.32
C LEU A 83 1.61 11.04 29.79
N ASP A 84 1.40 12.34 29.91
CA ASP A 84 2.30 13.42 29.49
C ASP A 84 2.65 13.43 28.00
N LEU A 85 1.78 12.91 27.13
CA LEU A 85 1.98 13.03 25.69
C LEU A 85 1.70 14.47 25.24
N GLY A 86 2.70 15.19 24.75
CA GLY A 86 2.58 16.54 24.16
C GLY A 86 1.89 16.51 22.78
N PHE A 87 1.48 17.69 22.28
CA PHE A 87 0.82 17.79 20.97
C PHE A 87 1.76 17.46 19.79
N GLU A 88 3.05 17.57 19.99
CA GLU A 88 4.10 17.25 19.02
C GLU A 88 4.78 15.90 19.32
N ASP A 89 4.40 15.24 20.43
CA ASP A 89 4.92 13.92 20.78
C ASP A 89 4.25 12.82 19.94
N VAL A 90 5.00 11.73 19.75
CA VAL A 90 4.58 10.62 18.90
C VAL A 90 4.05 9.45 19.74
N VAL A 91 2.86 8.99 19.40
CA VAL A 91 2.31 7.71 19.82
C VAL A 91 2.36 6.72 18.66
N ALA A 92 3.13 5.66 18.81
CA ALA A 92 3.20 4.57 17.84
C ALA A 92 2.07 3.57 18.06
N VAL A 93 1.50 3.03 16.98
CA VAL A 93 0.39 2.06 17.01
C VAL A 93 0.78 0.81 16.24
N MET A 94 0.88 -0.32 16.95
CA MET A 94 1.20 -1.64 16.39
C MET A 94 0.10 -2.63 16.78
N LEU A 95 -1.04 -2.51 16.11
CA LEU A 95 -2.24 -3.32 16.36
C LEU A 95 -2.66 -4.09 15.10
N PRO A 96 -3.37 -5.22 15.24
CA PRO A 96 -4.09 -5.85 14.14
C PRO A 96 -5.32 -5.01 13.75
N GLY A 97 -6.02 -5.41 12.68
CA GLY A 97 -7.31 -4.80 12.34
C GLY A 97 -8.32 -4.96 13.47
N GLY A 98 -9.02 -3.88 13.83
CA GLY A 98 -10.00 -3.96 14.91
C GLY A 98 -10.50 -2.59 15.39
N LEU A 99 -11.47 -2.62 16.30
CA LEU A 99 -12.09 -1.41 16.85
C LEU A 99 -11.09 -0.56 17.63
N ALA A 100 -10.24 -1.19 18.43
CA ALA A 100 -9.22 -0.50 19.24
C ALA A 100 -8.20 0.26 18.37
N TYR A 101 -7.93 -0.21 17.14
CA TYR A 101 -7.08 0.52 16.21
C TYR A 101 -7.64 1.91 15.90
N HIS A 102 -8.95 2.01 15.67
CA HIS A 102 -9.61 3.29 15.41
C HIS A 102 -9.53 4.24 16.61
N LEU A 103 -9.59 3.72 17.85
CA LEU A 103 -9.41 4.52 19.05
C LEU A 103 -7.98 5.04 19.17
N ALA A 104 -6.99 4.15 18.98
CA ALA A 104 -5.58 4.49 19.03
C ALA A 104 -5.22 5.52 17.94
N LEU A 105 -5.79 5.36 16.74
CA LEU A 105 -5.54 6.24 15.60
C LEU A 105 -6.18 7.62 15.81
N TRP A 106 -7.50 7.68 15.92
CA TRP A 106 -8.21 8.97 15.95
C TRP A 106 -8.11 9.69 17.30
N GLY A 107 -8.08 8.93 18.40
CA GLY A 107 -7.78 9.49 19.72
C GLY A 107 -6.32 9.93 19.85
N GLY A 108 -5.41 9.19 19.23
CA GLY A 108 -4.00 9.55 19.16
C GLY A 108 -3.77 10.85 18.38
N GLU A 109 -4.39 11.02 17.20
CA GLU A 109 -4.31 12.27 16.42
C GLU A 109 -4.94 13.46 17.16
N ALA A 110 -5.94 13.22 18.01
CA ALA A 110 -6.50 14.27 18.87
C ALA A 110 -5.55 14.67 20.00
N ALA A 111 -4.67 13.78 20.45
CA ALA A 111 -3.72 14.02 21.55
C ALA A 111 -2.34 14.50 21.08
N GLY A 112 -1.81 13.95 19.98
CA GLY A 112 -0.46 14.18 19.51
C GLY A 112 -0.30 13.78 18.03
N ILE A 113 0.81 13.13 17.69
CA ILE A 113 1.12 12.62 16.36
C ILE A 113 1.07 11.09 16.39
N VAL A 114 0.32 10.47 15.49
CA VAL A 114 0.23 9.01 15.42
C VAL A 114 1.23 8.45 14.42
N GLN A 115 1.90 7.36 14.81
CA GLN A 115 2.75 6.58 13.90
C GLN A 115 2.19 5.16 13.75
N PRO A 116 1.39 4.88 12.71
CA PRO A 116 0.95 3.52 12.42
C PRO A 116 2.14 2.65 11.97
N LEU A 117 2.33 1.51 12.63
CA LEU A 117 3.44 0.57 12.37
C LEU A 117 2.91 -0.73 11.78
N ASN A 118 3.62 -1.22 10.78
CA ASN A 118 3.37 -2.56 10.24
C ASN A 118 3.98 -3.62 11.17
N PRO A 119 3.18 -4.44 11.87
CA PRO A 119 3.68 -5.43 12.83
C PRO A 119 4.50 -6.57 12.21
N MET A 120 4.44 -6.73 10.89
CA MET A 120 5.18 -7.76 10.15
C MET A 120 6.61 -7.36 9.80
N LEU A 121 7.01 -6.11 10.09
CA LEU A 121 8.40 -5.70 9.94
C LEU A 121 9.30 -6.40 10.98
N SER A 122 10.58 -6.54 10.66
CA SER A 122 11.58 -7.03 11.61
C SER A 122 11.75 -6.04 12.79
N ASP A 123 12.20 -6.55 13.91
CA ASP A 123 12.43 -5.74 15.11
C ASP A 123 13.40 -4.58 14.85
N ASP A 124 14.47 -4.82 14.08
CA ASP A 124 15.43 -3.77 13.69
C ASP A 124 14.77 -2.64 12.89
N LYS A 125 13.88 -2.98 11.94
CA LYS A 125 13.14 -1.98 11.15
C LYS A 125 12.14 -1.21 12.02
N LEU A 126 11.42 -1.89 12.91
CA LEU A 126 10.50 -1.26 13.86
C LEU A 126 11.25 -0.32 14.81
N LEU A 127 12.36 -0.77 15.36
CA LEU A 127 13.20 0.02 16.26
C LEU A 127 13.75 1.26 15.54
N SER A 128 14.18 1.11 14.26
CA SER A 128 14.63 2.24 13.45
C SER A 128 13.51 3.27 13.23
N LEU A 129 12.28 2.82 12.96
CA LEU A 129 11.12 3.70 12.80
C LEU A 129 10.73 4.42 14.09
N LEU A 130 10.72 3.71 15.22
CA LEU A 130 10.40 4.26 16.54
C LEU A 130 11.42 5.33 16.96
N ARG A 131 12.72 5.05 16.77
CA ARG A 131 13.80 6.01 17.07
C ARG A 131 13.74 7.22 16.15
N ALA A 132 13.51 7.02 14.85
CA ALA A 132 13.43 8.12 13.89
C ALA A 132 12.28 9.08 14.20
N SER A 133 11.14 8.56 14.66
CA SER A 133 9.98 9.38 15.04
C SER A 133 10.08 9.98 16.44
N GLY A 134 10.95 9.46 17.31
CA GLY A 134 11.00 9.82 18.72
C GLY A 134 9.76 9.36 19.50
N ALA A 135 9.18 8.21 19.14
CA ALA A 135 7.98 7.69 19.80
C ALA A 135 8.20 7.48 21.31
N ARG A 136 7.31 8.05 22.14
CA ARG A 136 7.34 7.93 23.60
C ARG A 136 6.35 6.91 24.13
N VAL A 137 5.25 6.71 23.41
CA VAL A 137 4.18 5.75 23.74
C VAL A 137 4.05 4.75 22.59
N LEU A 138 3.94 3.46 22.92
CA LEU A 138 3.56 2.40 21.98
C LEU A 138 2.23 1.80 22.43
N ILE A 139 1.24 1.77 21.54
CA ILE A 139 0.00 1.02 21.73
C ILE A 139 0.11 -0.26 20.91
N ALA A 140 0.08 -1.42 21.57
CA ALA A 140 0.28 -2.71 20.93
C ALA A 140 -0.70 -3.77 21.42
N GLN A 141 -0.83 -4.88 20.69
CA GLN A 141 -1.65 -6.01 21.11
C GLN A 141 -1.09 -6.62 22.39
N GLY A 142 -1.98 -6.87 23.36
CA GLY A 142 -1.68 -7.43 24.66
C GLY A 142 -2.04 -8.91 24.82
N ASP A 143 -2.81 -9.48 23.88
CA ASP A 143 -3.13 -10.89 23.90
C ASP A 143 -1.89 -11.74 23.62
N ASP A 144 -1.80 -12.87 24.30
CA ASP A 144 -0.76 -13.86 24.07
C ASP A 144 -1.24 -14.84 22.99
N ASP A 145 -1.05 -14.44 21.75
CA ASP A 145 -1.51 -15.19 20.59
C ASP A 145 -0.34 -15.63 19.68
N GLU A 146 -0.66 -16.42 18.66
CA GLU A 146 0.30 -16.92 17.68
C GLU A 146 1.02 -15.80 16.88
N SER A 147 0.50 -14.55 16.90
CA SER A 147 1.14 -13.44 16.19
C SER A 147 2.46 -12.98 16.83
N GLY A 148 2.64 -13.25 18.12
CA GLY A 148 3.79 -12.83 18.90
C GLY A 148 3.91 -11.30 19.07
N MET A 149 2.86 -10.53 18.78
CA MET A 149 2.91 -9.06 18.83
C MET A 149 3.20 -8.53 20.24
N ARG A 150 2.62 -9.16 21.28
CA ARG A 150 2.93 -8.79 22.68
C ARG A 150 4.41 -8.96 23.01
N ALA A 151 4.98 -10.11 22.69
CA ALA A 151 6.38 -10.40 22.94
C ALA A 151 7.29 -9.41 22.18
N LYS A 152 6.96 -9.12 20.91
CA LYS A 152 7.65 -8.13 20.09
C LYS A 152 7.58 -6.72 20.71
N ALA A 153 6.40 -6.28 21.16
CA ALA A 153 6.24 -4.96 21.79
C ALA A 153 7.05 -4.83 23.10
N LEU A 154 7.03 -5.85 23.95
CA LEU A 154 7.85 -5.92 25.17
C LEU A 154 9.34 -5.87 24.85
N HIS A 155 9.78 -6.62 23.82
CA HIS A 155 11.16 -6.60 23.38
C HIS A 155 11.60 -5.22 22.87
N LEU A 156 10.80 -4.58 22.00
CA LEU A 156 11.07 -3.23 21.52
C LEU A 156 11.20 -2.22 22.67
N LYS A 157 10.33 -2.31 23.70
CA LYS A 157 10.42 -1.47 24.89
C LYS A 157 11.75 -1.66 25.65
N THR A 158 12.28 -2.87 25.72
CA THR A 158 13.59 -3.11 26.37
C THR A 158 14.75 -2.52 25.57
N LEU A 159 14.64 -2.42 24.24
CA LEU A 159 15.67 -1.90 23.35
C LEU A 159 15.64 -0.37 23.19
N MET A 160 14.56 0.30 23.64
CA MET A 160 14.37 1.73 23.50
C MET A 160 13.89 2.35 24.82
N PRO A 161 14.83 2.79 25.70
CA PRO A 161 14.48 3.43 26.98
C PRO A 161 13.61 4.69 26.85
N GLU A 162 13.71 5.41 25.73
CA GLU A 162 12.91 6.60 25.41
C GLU A 162 11.42 6.26 25.20
N LEU A 163 11.10 5.01 24.89
CA LEU A 163 9.73 4.50 24.84
C LEU A 163 9.22 4.29 26.28
N THR A 164 8.78 5.37 26.93
CA THR A 164 8.46 5.38 28.35
C THR A 164 7.24 4.52 28.67
N THR A 165 6.27 4.44 27.77
CA THR A 165 5.00 3.76 28.01
C THR A 165 4.64 2.77 26.91
N LEU A 166 4.26 1.56 27.34
CA LEU A 166 3.67 0.52 26.49
C LEU A 166 2.22 0.28 26.95
N LEU A 167 1.25 0.68 26.15
CA LEU A 167 -0.17 0.42 26.37
C LEU A 167 -0.56 -0.88 25.64
N LEU A 168 -0.93 -1.89 26.39
CA LEU A 168 -1.36 -3.18 25.85
C LEU A 168 -2.89 -3.24 25.70
N VAL A 169 -3.34 -3.70 24.54
CA VAL A 169 -4.74 -3.75 24.12
C VAL A 169 -5.18 -5.20 23.98
N THR A 170 -6.26 -5.61 24.62
CA THR A 170 -6.90 -6.90 24.38
C THR A 170 -7.91 -6.79 23.22
N ALA A 171 -8.02 -7.82 22.39
CA ALA A 171 -8.88 -7.82 21.21
C ALA A 171 -10.38 -7.74 21.56
N ASP A 172 -10.78 -8.33 22.69
CA ASP A 172 -12.16 -8.35 23.18
C ASP A 172 -12.52 -7.16 24.08
N GLY A 173 -11.54 -6.30 24.41
CA GLY A 173 -11.71 -5.16 25.33
C GLY A 173 -11.77 -5.59 26.80
N GLY A 174 -11.53 -6.84 27.12
CA GLY A 174 -11.46 -7.36 28.49
C GLY A 174 -10.15 -6.97 29.21
N PRO A 175 -10.01 -7.38 30.47
CA PRO A 175 -8.82 -7.09 31.26
C PRO A 175 -7.60 -7.84 30.71
N LEU A 176 -6.46 -7.15 30.73
CA LEU A 176 -5.19 -7.72 30.29
C LEU A 176 -4.74 -8.88 31.21
N GLN A 177 -4.52 -10.06 30.64
CA GLN A 177 -4.03 -11.25 31.34
C GLN A 177 -2.50 -11.29 31.26
N MET A 178 -1.83 -10.90 32.33
CA MET A 178 -0.37 -10.90 32.41
C MET A 178 0.08 -11.20 33.83
N ALA A 179 1.19 -11.96 33.96
CA ALA A 179 1.75 -12.28 35.27
C ALA A 179 2.26 -11.01 36.00
N SER A 180 1.96 -10.91 37.28
CA SER A 180 2.42 -9.78 38.12
C SER A 180 3.79 -10.14 38.77
N PRO A 181 4.71 -9.16 38.96
CA PRO A 181 4.56 -7.74 38.63
C PRO A 181 4.74 -7.46 37.13
N TRP A 182 3.98 -6.51 36.59
CA TRP A 182 4.16 -6.04 35.22
C TRP A 182 5.48 -5.28 35.07
N PRO A 183 6.13 -5.35 33.91
CA PRO A 183 7.29 -4.53 33.64
C PRO A 183 6.98 -3.03 33.78
N ASP A 184 7.98 -2.25 34.19
CA ASP A 184 7.82 -0.81 34.35
C ASP A 184 7.35 -0.13 33.06
N GLY A 185 6.36 0.79 33.20
CA GLY A 185 5.73 1.49 32.08
C GLY A 185 4.90 0.61 31.14
N VAL A 186 4.56 -0.62 31.52
CA VAL A 186 3.57 -1.47 30.80
C VAL A 186 2.22 -1.35 31.48
N LEU A 187 1.17 -0.94 30.72
CA LEU A 187 -0.13 -0.57 31.27
C LEU A 187 -1.27 -1.18 30.43
N ASP A 188 -2.43 -1.37 31.06
CA ASP A 188 -3.66 -1.83 30.40
C ASP A 188 -4.39 -0.64 29.74
N PHE A 189 -4.46 -0.65 28.42
CA PHE A 189 -5.11 0.40 27.65
C PHE A 189 -6.60 0.56 27.99
N HIS A 190 -7.34 -0.57 28.02
CA HIS A 190 -8.79 -0.52 28.23
C HIS A 190 -9.16 -0.08 29.65
N ALA A 191 -8.45 -0.60 30.64
CA ALA A 191 -8.68 -0.26 32.05
C ALA A 191 -8.44 1.25 32.30
N LEU A 192 -7.31 1.78 31.83
CA LEU A 192 -6.97 3.19 32.03
C LEU A 192 -7.86 4.13 31.20
N ARG A 193 -8.14 3.76 29.94
CA ARG A 193 -9.03 4.53 29.10
C ARG A 193 -10.43 4.68 29.71
N ALA A 194 -10.97 3.60 30.29
CA ALA A 194 -12.30 3.59 30.89
C ALA A 194 -12.45 4.57 32.07
N THR A 195 -11.37 4.99 32.70
CA THR A 195 -11.39 5.99 33.78
C THR A 195 -11.49 7.44 33.27
N GLN A 196 -11.29 7.65 31.95
CA GLN A 196 -11.23 8.98 31.36
C GLN A 196 -12.62 9.49 30.97
N PRO A 197 -12.85 10.83 31.05
CA PRO A 197 -14.06 11.44 30.53
C PRO A 197 -14.30 11.11 29.06
N ALA A 198 -15.54 10.68 28.75
CA ALA A 198 -15.95 10.29 27.41
C ALA A 198 -16.65 11.43 26.64
N ASP A 199 -17.12 12.45 27.36
CA ASP A 199 -17.98 13.51 26.81
C ASP A 199 -17.21 14.65 26.13
N ARG A 200 -15.92 14.80 26.41
CA ARG A 200 -15.10 15.92 25.88
C ARG A 200 -13.59 15.64 25.92
N LEU A 201 -12.85 16.42 25.12
CA LEU A 201 -11.40 16.55 25.27
C LEU A 201 -11.06 17.48 26.46
N LEU A 202 -10.25 17.00 27.40
CA LEU A 202 -9.78 17.80 28.53
C LEU A 202 -8.72 18.83 28.12
N SER A 203 -7.95 18.53 27.06
CA SER A 203 -6.83 19.36 26.61
C SER A 203 -7.24 20.73 26.06
N GLN A 204 -8.51 20.93 25.68
CA GLN A 204 -9.01 22.15 24.99
C GLN A 204 -8.11 22.53 23.77
N ARG A 205 -7.53 21.55 23.08
CA ARG A 205 -6.62 21.77 21.96
C ARG A 205 -7.28 22.58 20.85
N HIS A 206 -6.62 23.64 20.43
CA HIS A 206 -6.93 24.35 19.19
C HIS A 206 -6.13 23.74 18.05
N PHE A 207 -6.81 23.18 17.07
CA PHE A 207 -6.17 22.54 15.92
C PHE A 207 -5.95 23.54 14.80
N ALA A 208 -4.76 23.51 14.21
CA ALA A 208 -4.49 24.14 12.92
C ALA A 208 -4.44 23.06 11.82
N ALA A 209 -4.86 23.39 10.59
CA ALA A 209 -4.80 22.47 9.48
C ALA A 209 -3.35 22.05 9.12
N THR A 210 -2.38 22.85 9.53
CA THR A 210 -0.93 22.60 9.36
C THR A 210 -0.33 21.72 10.45
N ASP A 211 -1.04 21.49 11.58
CA ASP A 211 -0.55 20.58 12.62
C ASP A 211 -0.35 19.19 12.04
N ILE A 212 0.74 18.55 12.42
CA ILE A 212 1.03 17.18 12.00
C ILE A 212 0.12 16.21 12.78
N ALA A 213 -0.62 15.40 12.04
CA ALA A 213 -1.52 14.39 12.59
C ALA A 213 -0.84 13.01 12.67
N ALA A 214 -0.07 12.66 11.64
CA ALA A 214 0.52 11.32 11.57
C ALA A 214 1.85 11.28 10.82
N TYR A 215 2.65 10.26 11.14
CA TYR A 215 3.84 9.83 10.40
C TYR A 215 3.58 8.47 9.77
N PHE A 216 3.50 8.42 8.45
CA PHE A 216 3.39 7.15 7.72
C PHE A 216 4.73 6.71 7.16
N HIS A 217 5.13 5.46 7.41
CA HIS A 217 6.31 4.92 6.78
C HIS A 217 6.05 4.57 5.31
N THR A 218 6.98 4.91 4.43
CA THR A 218 6.93 4.51 3.03
C THR A 218 7.82 3.30 2.79
N GLY A 219 7.39 2.41 1.91
CA GLY A 219 8.18 1.26 1.48
C GLY A 219 9.32 1.69 0.56
N GLY A 220 10.41 2.20 1.10
CA GLY A 220 11.66 2.35 0.36
C GLY A 220 12.24 0.97 0.04
N THR A 221 12.52 0.69 -1.23
CA THR A 221 13.14 -0.58 -1.66
C THR A 221 14.63 -0.66 -1.34
N THR A 222 15.25 0.46 -0.93
CA THR A 222 16.70 0.54 -0.68
C THR A 222 16.96 1.58 0.41
N GLY A 223 17.20 1.16 1.67
CA GLY A 223 17.64 2.05 2.73
C GLY A 223 16.75 2.09 3.98
N ALA A 224 17.03 3.05 4.87
CA ALA A 224 16.23 3.31 6.07
C ALA A 224 14.78 3.69 5.69
N PRO A 225 13.77 3.23 6.46
CA PRO A 225 12.38 3.57 6.19
C PRO A 225 12.18 5.08 6.29
N LYS A 226 11.51 5.68 5.27
CA LYS A 226 11.18 7.10 5.26
C LYS A 226 9.86 7.32 5.99
N LEU A 227 9.78 8.34 6.81
CA LEU A 227 8.56 8.77 7.50
C LEU A 227 8.00 10.03 6.85
N ALA A 228 6.84 9.90 6.21
CA ALA A 228 6.10 11.00 5.60
C ALA A 228 5.22 11.68 6.65
N ARG A 229 5.33 13.00 6.77
CA ARG A 229 4.56 13.82 7.72
C ARG A 229 3.24 14.25 7.10
N HIS A 230 2.13 13.81 7.66
CA HIS A 230 0.80 14.23 7.24
C HIS A 230 0.24 15.28 8.17
N SER A 231 -0.17 16.41 7.64
CA SER A 231 -0.96 17.39 8.40
C SER A 231 -2.42 16.95 8.50
N HIS A 232 -3.12 17.43 9.53
CA HIS A 232 -4.56 17.26 9.66
C HIS A 232 -5.31 17.74 8.41
N GLY A 233 -4.92 18.91 7.89
CA GLY A 233 -5.54 19.48 6.69
C GLY A 233 -5.41 18.59 5.45
N ALA A 234 -4.25 17.95 5.25
CA ALA A 234 -4.04 17.03 4.14
C ALA A 234 -4.96 15.81 4.23
N GLN A 235 -5.11 15.24 5.43
CA GLN A 235 -5.99 14.08 5.67
C GLN A 235 -7.48 14.44 5.49
N VAL A 236 -7.91 15.55 6.08
CA VAL A 236 -9.30 16.05 5.97
C VAL A 236 -9.65 16.38 4.53
N PHE A 237 -8.74 17.04 3.82
CA PHE A 237 -8.94 17.34 2.40
C PHE A 237 -9.12 16.07 1.56
N THR A 238 -8.27 15.06 1.76
CA THR A 238 -8.41 13.77 1.05
C THR A 238 -9.76 13.11 1.33
N ALA A 239 -10.20 13.10 2.60
CA ALA A 239 -11.50 12.54 2.97
C ALA A 239 -12.65 13.27 2.28
N TRP A 240 -12.64 14.60 2.32
CA TRP A 240 -13.64 15.43 1.66
C TRP A 240 -13.65 15.24 0.13
N ALA A 241 -12.48 15.33 -0.52
CA ALA A 241 -12.37 15.27 -1.97
C ALA A 241 -12.81 13.90 -2.52
N ASN A 242 -12.37 12.81 -1.87
CA ASN A 242 -12.76 11.47 -2.27
C ASN A 242 -14.26 11.23 -2.09
N ALA A 243 -14.81 11.59 -0.93
CA ALA A 243 -16.24 11.43 -0.65
C ALA A 243 -17.11 12.24 -1.64
N THR A 244 -16.70 13.48 -1.93
CA THR A 244 -17.38 14.36 -2.87
C THR A 244 -17.37 13.79 -4.29
N MET A 245 -16.18 13.46 -4.83
CA MET A 245 -16.02 12.98 -6.20
C MET A 245 -16.69 11.63 -6.43
N GLN A 246 -16.63 10.73 -5.45
CA GLN A 246 -17.24 9.40 -5.52
C GLN A 246 -18.74 9.40 -5.21
N GLY A 247 -19.27 10.52 -4.74
CA GLY A 247 -20.67 10.63 -4.33
C GLY A 247 -21.02 9.68 -3.18
N PHE A 248 -20.17 9.62 -2.15
CA PHE A 248 -20.43 8.79 -0.96
C PHE A 248 -21.59 9.33 -0.16
N ARG A 249 -22.35 8.44 0.44
CA ARG A 249 -23.55 8.74 1.23
C ARG A 249 -23.50 8.03 2.57
N CYS A 250 -24.23 8.53 3.54
CA CYS A 250 -24.30 7.89 4.85
C CYS A 250 -24.92 6.49 4.83
N GLU A 251 -25.71 6.15 3.79
CA GLU A 251 -26.28 4.80 3.61
C GLU A 251 -25.27 3.80 3.03
N ASP A 252 -24.12 4.25 2.58
CA ASP A 252 -23.10 3.35 2.03
C ASP A 252 -22.45 2.49 3.10
N VAL A 253 -22.05 1.30 2.70
CA VAL A 253 -21.36 0.31 3.53
C VAL A 253 -20.11 -0.15 2.81
N LEU A 254 -18.97 -0.07 3.48
CA LEU A 254 -17.66 -0.52 2.96
C LEU A 254 -17.10 -1.66 3.80
N ILE A 255 -16.74 -2.78 3.17
CA ILE A 255 -15.87 -3.78 3.79
C ILE A 255 -14.42 -3.33 3.56
N ASN A 256 -13.76 -2.79 4.60
CA ASN A 256 -12.40 -2.28 4.51
C ASN A 256 -11.37 -3.39 4.80
N GLY A 257 -10.83 -3.97 3.76
CA GLY A 257 -9.77 -4.98 3.86
C GLY A 257 -8.34 -4.44 3.86
N TYR A 258 -8.15 -3.13 3.78
CA TYR A 258 -6.83 -2.51 3.83
C TYR A 258 -6.32 -2.40 5.27
N PRO A 259 -5.02 -2.71 5.51
CA PRO A 259 -4.44 -2.55 6.84
C PRO A 259 -4.34 -1.07 7.25
N LEU A 260 -4.66 -0.79 8.52
CA LEU A 260 -4.64 0.57 9.09
C LEU A 260 -3.23 1.09 9.39
N PHE A 261 -2.18 0.29 9.24
CA PHE A 261 -0.81 0.81 9.23
C PHE A 261 -0.41 1.45 7.89
N HIS A 262 -1.27 1.35 6.88
CA HIS A 262 -1.04 1.92 5.56
C HIS A 262 -2.05 3.03 5.26
N VAL A 263 -1.58 4.09 4.62
CA VAL A 263 -2.39 5.27 4.28
C VAL A 263 -3.70 4.95 3.57
N ALA A 264 -3.73 3.92 2.70
CA ALA A 264 -4.94 3.50 1.98
C ALA A 264 -6.04 2.96 2.93
N GLY A 265 -5.65 2.25 3.99
CA GLY A 265 -6.60 1.77 5.01
C GLY A 265 -7.11 2.89 5.90
N VAL A 266 -6.23 3.84 6.25
CA VAL A 266 -6.56 4.96 7.15
C VAL A 266 -7.42 6.01 6.46
N LEU A 267 -7.00 6.51 5.29
CA LEU A 267 -7.65 7.68 4.69
C LEU A 267 -8.74 7.27 3.69
N PRO A 268 -8.46 6.67 2.51
CA PRO A 268 -9.53 6.23 1.61
C PRO A 268 -10.45 5.16 2.21
N GLY A 269 -9.91 4.29 3.07
CA GLY A 269 -10.65 3.17 3.66
C GLY A 269 -11.48 3.54 4.89
N ALA A 270 -10.96 4.38 5.79
CA ALA A 270 -11.62 4.67 7.07
C ALA A 270 -12.07 6.13 7.18
N LEU A 271 -11.18 7.12 7.09
CA LEU A 271 -11.56 8.52 7.30
C LEU A 271 -12.62 9.01 6.31
N CYS A 272 -12.52 8.59 5.02
CA CYS A 272 -13.52 8.94 4.01
C CYS A 272 -14.91 8.40 4.34
N SER A 273 -14.98 7.19 4.92
CA SER A 273 -16.25 6.60 5.38
C SER A 273 -16.80 7.37 6.58
N LEU A 274 -15.94 7.62 7.58
CA LEU A 274 -16.30 8.36 8.79
C LEU A 274 -16.77 9.79 8.47
N ALA A 275 -16.20 10.43 7.46
CA ALA A 275 -16.50 11.82 7.09
C ALA A 275 -17.95 12.02 6.58
N VAL A 276 -18.60 10.98 6.09
CA VAL A 276 -19.97 11.07 5.53
C VAL A 276 -21.01 10.28 6.32
N GLY A 277 -20.64 9.61 7.40
CA GLY A 277 -21.58 8.82 8.22
C GLY A 277 -21.81 7.39 7.71
N MET A 278 -20.89 6.82 6.90
CA MET A 278 -20.96 5.45 6.40
C MET A 278 -20.63 4.42 7.48
N GLU A 279 -21.10 3.19 7.28
CA GLU A 279 -20.63 2.03 8.03
C GLU A 279 -19.36 1.45 7.39
N THR A 280 -18.34 1.23 8.21
CA THR A 280 -17.13 0.49 7.82
C THR A 280 -17.11 -0.86 8.51
N ILE A 281 -17.07 -1.94 7.73
CA ILE A 281 -16.93 -3.30 8.22
C ILE A 281 -15.44 -3.67 8.20
N ILE A 282 -14.94 -4.11 9.34
CA ILE A 282 -13.59 -4.60 9.55
C ILE A 282 -13.66 -6.13 9.47
N PRO A 283 -13.21 -6.75 8.37
CA PRO A 283 -13.38 -8.18 8.15
C PRO A 283 -12.30 -8.98 8.88
N THR A 284 -12.46 -9.18 10.19
CA THR A 284 -11.53 -9.83 11.13
C THR A 284 -10.24 -9.03 11.41
N ALA A 285 -9.46 -9.49 12.36
CA ALA A 285 -8.16 -8.90 12.72
C ALA A 285 -7.11 -9.01 11.59
N ALA A 286 -7.19 -10.08 10.80
CA ALA A 286 -6.29 -10.32 9.68
C ALA A 286 -6.74 -9.67 8.35
N LEU A 287 -7.93 -9.06 8.30
CA LEU A 287 -8.49 -8.38 7.14
C LEU A 287 -8.55 -9.33 5.92
N PHE A 288 -8.17 -8.87 4.72
CA PHE A 288 -8.14 -9.69 3.50
C PHE A 288 -7.03 -10.76 3.48
N ARG A 289 -6.17 -10.84 4.50
CA ARG A 289 -5.26 -11.98 4.67
C ARG A 289 -5.95 -13.21 5.29
N ASN A 290 -7.14 -13.05 5.84
CA ASN A 290 -7.96 -14.17 6.32
C ASN A 290 -8.58 -14.88 5.12
N ARG A 291 -8.26 -16.17 4.96
CA ARG A 291 -8.74 -17.00 3.84
C ARG A 291 -10.26 -17.14 3.85
N ASP A 292 -10.88 -17.27 5.02
CA ASP A 292 -12.33 -17.41 5.16
C ASP A 292 -13.05 -16.12 4.72
N VAL A 293 -12.47 -14.95 5.00
CA VAL A 293 -13.00 -13.67 4.51
C VAL A 293 -13.02 -13.65 2.98
N ILE A 294 -11.94 -14.08 2.32
CA ILE A 294 -11.87 -14.13 0.86
C ILE A 294 -12.88 -15.14 0.30
N GLN A 295 -12.90 -16.36 0.85
CA GLN A 295 -13.80 -17.44 0.38
C GLN A 295 -15.28 -17.13 0.57
N ASN A 296 -15.65 -16.36 1.60
CA ASN A 296 -17.03 -15.97 1.87
C ASN A 296 -17.36 -14.54 1.45
N TYR A 297 -16.48 -13.85 0.74
CA TYR A 297 -16.59 -12.42 0.51
C TYR A 297 -17.95 -12.00 -0.08
N TRP A 298 -18.41 -12.68 -1.12
CA TRP A 298 -19.70 -12.37 -1.73
C TRP A 298 -20.88 -12.59 -0.81
N LYS A 299 -20.82 -13.61 0.05
CA LYS A 299 -21.83 -13.86 1.10
C LYS A 299 -21.79 -12.77 2.18
N LEU A 300 -20.59 -12.25 2.52
CA LEU A 300 -20.45 -11.09 3.41
C LEU A 300 -21.01 -9.82 2.76
N VAL A 301 -20.75 -9.59 1.48
CA VAL A 301 -21.35 -8.48 0.71
C VAL A 301 -22.88 -8.55 0.74
N ALA A 302 -23.46 -9.70 0.46
CA ALA A 302 -24.92 -9.94 0.51
C ALA A 302 -25.49 -9.71 1.92
N ARG A 303 -24.84 -10.31 2.94
CA ARG A 303 -25.28 -10.24 4.34
C ARG A 303 -25.31 -8.83 4.90
N HIS A 304 -24.27 -8.05 4.59
CA HIS A 304 -24.12 -6.69 5.10
C HIS A 304 -24.60 -5.63 4.10
N ARG A 305 -25.10 -6.04 2.93
CA ARG A 305 -25.53 -5.15 1.84
C ARG A 305 -24.45 -4.12 1.50
N SER A 306 -23.19 -4.58 1.41
CA SER A 306 -22.06 -3.70 1.09
C SER A 306 -22.31 -3.01 -0.25
N THR A 307 -22.16 -1.68 -0.29
CA THR A 307 -22.39 -0.86 -1.47
C THR A 307 -21.11 -0.53 -2.23
N LEU A 308 -19.98 -0.66 -1.53
CA LEU A 308 -18.66 -0.33 -2.05
C LEU A 308 -17.71 -1.51 -1.84
N ILE A 309 -17.02 -1.87 -2.90
CA ILE A 309 -15.90 -2.82 -2.87
C ILE A 309 -14.60 -2.04 -3.10
N SER A 310 -13.58 -2.31 -2.30
CA SER A 310 -12.27 -1.70 -2.45
C SER A 310 -11.17 -2.69 -2.12
N GLY A 311 -10.18 -2.81 -3.01
CA GLY A 311 -9.04 -3.71 -2.84
C GLY A 311 -7.91 -3.39 -3.81
N VAL A 312 -6.69 -3.79 -3.48
CA VAL A 312 -5.59 -3.79 -4.46
C VAL A 312 -5.87 -4.83 -5.56
N PRO A 313 -5.28 -4.71 -6.76
CA PRO A 313 -5.57 -5.64 -7.86
C PRO A 313 -5.41 -7.13 -7.49
N THR A 314 -4.41 -7.49 -6.69
CA THR A 314 -4.22 -8.88 -6.21
C THR A 314 -5.35 -9.36 -5.30
N ALA A 315 -5.89 -8.48 -4.44
CA ALA A 315 -7.06 -8.81 -3.63
C ALA A 315 -8.30 -8.97 -4.53
N LEU A 316 -8.51 -8.08 -5.49
CA LEU A 316 -9.60 -8.22 -6.46
C LEU A 316 -9.48 -9.49 -7.29
N ALA A 317 -8.26 -9.87 -7.69
CA ALA A 317 -8.02 -11.14 -8.41
C ALA A 317 -8.43 -12.35 -7.54
N ALA A 318 -8.09 -12.33 -6.24
CA ALA A 318 -8.52 -13.37 -5.31
C ALA A 318 -10.04 -13.43 -5.16
N LEU A 319 -10.72 -12.27 -5.07
CA LEU A 319 -12.19 -12.19 -5.02
C LEU A 319 -12.85 -12.67 -6.32
N ALA A 320 -12.25 -12.34 -7.47
CA ALA A 320 -12.75 -12.80 -8.77
C ALA A 320 -12.65 -14.32 -8.95
N ALA A 321 -11.80 -15.00 -8.20
CA ALA A 321 -11.68 -16.45 -8.22
C ALA A 321 -12.78 -17.16 -7.39
N VAL A 322 -13.54 -16.41 -6.57
CA VAL A 322 -14.61 -16.96 -5.74
C VAL A 322 -15.95 -16.86 -6.47
N PRO A 323 -16.70 -17.95 -6.64
CA PRO A 323 -18.03 -17.92 -7.26
C PRO A 323 -19.05 -17.19 -6.35
N LEU A 324 -20.07 -16.59 -6.98
CA LEU A 324 -21.15 -15.93 -6.23
C LEU A 324 -21.98 -16.90 -5.37
N ASP A 325 -22.13 -18.15 -5.81
CA ASP A 325 -22.95 -19.17 -5.13
C ASP A 325 -24.35 -18.67 -4.72
N GLY A 326 -24.99 -17.86 -5.56
CA GLY A 326 -26.29 -17.27 -5.30
C GLY A 326 -26.30 -16.06 -4.36
N ALA A 327 -25.14 -15.52 -3.97
CA ALA A 327 -25.06 -14.32 -3.16
C ALA A 327 -25.63 -13.09 -3.92
N ASP A 328 -26.54 -12.35 -3.27
CA ASP A 328 -27.11 -11.12 -3.82
C ASP A 328 -26.12 -9.94 -3.65
N ILE A 329 -25.50 -9.55 -4.75
CA ILE A 329 -24.58 -8.40 -4.82
C ILE A 329 -25.22 -7.13 -5.39
N SER A 330 -26.54 -7.09 -5.57
CA SER A 330 -27.27 -5.96 -6.15
C SER A 330 -27.11 -4.65 -5.39
N SER A 331 -26.69 -4.70 -4.13
CA SER A 331 -26.35 -3.51 -3.33
C SER A 331 -25.06 -2.81 -3.80
N VAL A 332 -24.16 -3.52 -4.50
CA VAL A 332 -22.86 -2.97 -4.92
C VAL A 332 -23.06 -1.95 -6.03
N ARG A 333 -22.60 -0.73 -5.82
CA ARG A 333 -22.68 0.37 -6.79
C ARG A 333 -21.33 0.84 -7.31
N SER A 334 -20.24 0.44 -6.67
CA SER A 334 -18.88 0.83 -7.09
C SER A 334 -17.84 -0.18 -6.63
N VAL A 335 -16.95 -0.55 -7.54
CA VAL A 335 -15.72 -1.32 -7.25
C VAL A 335 -14.52 -0.44 -7.55
N ARG A 336 -13.60 -0.34 -6.59
CA ARG A 336 -12.45 0.56 -6.66
C ARG A 336 -11.16 -0.20 -6.42
N THR A 337 -10.12 0.22 -7.13
CA THR A 337 -8.76 -0.28 -6.95
C THR A 337 -7.76 0.85 -7.02
N GLY A 338 -6.55 0.58 -6.58
CA GLY A 338 -5.43 1.49 -6.65
C GLY A 338 -4.17 0.87 -6.06
N ALA A 339 -3.15 1.68 -5.90
CA ALA A 339 -1.86 1.29 -5.34
C ALA A 339 -0.98 0.41 -6.26
N ALA A 340 -1.55 -0.19 -7.30
CA ALA A 340 -0.87 -0.92 -8.36
C ALA A 340 -1.73 -0.84 -9.64
N PRO A 341 -1.16 -1.01 -10.85
CA PRO A 341 -1.91 -1.04 -12.10
C PRO A 341 -2.95 -2.16 -12.10
N LEU A 342 -4.14 -1.88 -12.60
CA LEU A 342 -5.19 -2.89 -12.80
C LEU A 342 -4.95 -3.62 -14.12
N PRO A 343 -4.77 -4.95 -14.12
CA PRO A 343 -4.72 -5.73 -15.36
C PRO A 343 -6.04 -5.61 -16.13
N PRO A 344 -6.02 -5.30 -17.44
CA PRO A 344 -7.24 -5.16 -18.26
C PRO A 344 -8.14 -6.39 -18.22
N GLU A 345 -7.56 -7.57 -18.23
CA GLU A 345 -8.33 -8.82 -18.18
C GLU A 345 -9.05 -9.00 -16.82
N LEU A 346 -8.45 -8.57 -15.73
CA LEU A 346 -9.10 -8.59 -14.41
C LEU A 346 -10.31 -7.65 -14.39
N ALA A 347 -10.19 -6.45 -14.98
CA ALA A 347 -11.31 -5.51 -15.12
C ALA A 347 -12.43 -6.12 -15.97
N ALA A 348 -12.09 -6.69 -17.14
CA ALA A 348 -13.02 -7.36 -18.03
C ALA A 348 -13.71 -8.57 -17.36
N ARG A 349 -12.98 -9.31 -16.53
CA ARG A 349 -13.54 -10.42 -15.77
C ARG A 349 -14.57 -9.96 -14.74
N PHE A 350 -14.29 -8.89 -14.00
CA PHE A 350 -15.26 -8.32 -13.04
C PHE A 350 -16.55 -7.88 -13.73
N GLU A 351 -16.45 -7.26 -14.90
CA GLU A 351 -17.61 -6.84 -15.67
C GLU A 351 -18.39 -8.04 -16.22
N ARG A 352 -17.72 -9.02 -16.78
CA ARG A 352 -18.33 -10.23 -17.35
C ARG A 352 -19.00 -11.12 -16.29
N ASP A 353 -18.30 -11.39 -15.17
CA ASP A 353 -18.72 -12.41 -14.20
C ASP A 353 -19.62 -11.83 -13.10
N PHE A 354 -19.53 -10.53 -12.81
CA PHE A 354 -20.26 -9.86 -11.73
C PHE A 354 -21.11 -8.67 -12.19
N GLY A 355 -21.00 -8.22 -13.44
CA GLY A 355 -21.66 -6.99 -13.93
C GLY A 355 -21.12 -5.71 -13.28
N LEU A 356 -19.92 -5.74 -12.75
CA LEU A 356 -19.32 -4.65 -11.96
C LEU A 356 -18.09 -4.07 -12.67
N SER A 357 -18.12 -2.78 -13.01
CA SER A 357 -16.96 -2.08 -13.55
C SER A 357 -15.99 -1.66 -12.44
N VAL A 358 -14.71 -2.01 -12.58
CA VAL A 358 -13.66 -1.63 -11.65
C VAL A 358 -13.08 -0.26 -12.02
N ARG A 359 -12.95 0.64 -11.05
CA ARG A 359 -12.43 2.00 -11.22
C ARG A 359 -11.07 2.14 -10.53
N GLU A 360 -10.10 2.67 -11.28
CA GLU A 360 -8.75 2.90 -10.75
C GLU A 360 -8.61 4.29 -10.14
N SER A 361 -7.72 4.41 -9.18
CA SER A 361 -7.30 5.66 -8.57
C SER A 361 -5.79 5.64 -8.37
N LEU A 362 -5.12 6.76 -8.59
CA LEU A 362 -3.71 6.94 -8.21
C LEU A 362 -3.66 7.54 -6.81
N GLY A 363 -2.76 7.01 -6.01
CA GLY A 363 -2.46 7.57 -4.70
C GLY A 363 -1.15 7.02 -4.15
N MET A 364 -0.53 7.81 -3.32
CA MET A 364 0.72 7.47 -2.64
C MET A 364 0.70 8.05 -1.23
N THR A 365 1.63 7.63 -0.40
CA THR A 365 1.73 8.15 0.97
C THR A 365 1.92 9.66 0.95
N GLU A 366 2.70 10.18 0.04
CA GLU A 366 3.06 11.59 -0.11
C GLU A 366 1.87 12.49 -0.54
N THR A 367 0.75 11.89 -0.97
CA THR A 367 -0.49 12.59 -1.33
C THR A 367 -1.67 12.22 -0.43
N ALA A 368 -1.39 11.87 0.82
CA ALA A 368 -2.38 11.43 1.79
C ALA A 368 -3.33 10.34 1.21
N GLY A 369 -2.75 9.42 0.44
CA GLY A 369 -3.43 8.24 -0.09
C GLY A 369 -4.14 8.39 -1.42
N LEU A 370 -4.39 9.59 -1.92
CA LEU A 370 -5.05 9.84 -3.21
C LEU A 370 -4.47 11.06 -3.93
N SER A 371 -4.27 10.93 -5.23
CA SER A 371 -3.88 12.02 -6.14
C SER A 371 -4.96 12.26 -7.19
N THR A 372 -5.47 11.16 -7.76
CA THR A 372 -6.52 11.18 -8.76
C THR A 372 -7.57 10.12 -8.46
N VAL A 373 -8.77 10.32 -8.96
CA VAL A 373 -9.91 9.42 -8.75
C VAL A 373 -10.67 9.27 -10.06
N THR A 374 -11.04 8.04 -10.40
CA THR A 374 -12.04 7.75 -11.42
C THR A 374 -13.40 7.61 -10.73
N PRO A 375 -14.31 8.61 -10.87
CA PRO A 375 -15.62 8.57 -10.24
C PRO A 375 -16.52 7.47 -10.81
N PRO A 376 -17.58 7.07 -10.11
CA PRO A 376 -18.57 6.15 -10.65
C PRO A 376 -19.32 6.78 -11.82
N GLY A 377 -19.66 5.96 -12.82
CA GLY A 377 -20.32 6.40 -14.05
C GLY A 377 -19.32 6.91 -15.11
N GLY A 378 -19.67 6.76 -16.37
CA GLY A 378 -18.79 7.06 -17.49
C GLY A 378 -17.77 5.96 -17.81
N GLU A 379 -17.17 6.05 -18.96
CA GLU A 379 -16.13 5.13 -19.43
C GLU A 379 -14.79 5.44 -18.76
N ALA A 380 -14.08 4.40 -18.35
CA ALA A 380 -12.72 4.48 -17.87
C ALA A 380 -11.92 3.32 -18.49
N PRO A 381 -11.15 3.57 -19.53
CA PRO A 381 -10.27 2.56 -20.11
C PRO A 381 -9.24 2.07 -19.07
N ALA A 382 -8.75 0.87 -19.25
CA ALA A 382 -7.71 0.31 -18.40
C ALA A 382 -6.48 1.23 -18.34
N GLY A 383 -5.93 1.44 -17.14
CA GLY A 383 -4.83 2.38 -16.89
C GLY A 383 -5.27 3.84 -16.68
N CYS A 384 -6.56 4.15 -16.92
CA CYS A 384 -7.11 5.47 -16.59
C CYS A 384 -7.35 5.58 -15.08
N VAL A 385 -6.61 6.45 -14.42
CA VAL A 385 -6.75 6.73 -12.99
C VAL A 385 -7.59 7.98 -12.70
N GLY A 386 -8.26 8.53 -13.73
CA GLY A 386 -9.26 9.58 -13.62
C GLY A 386 -8.71 10.99 -13.54
N TRP A 387 -9.45 11.86 -12.87
CA TRP A 387 -9.11 13.28 -12.71
C TRP A 387 -8.35 13.54 -11.41
N PRO A 388 -7.49 14.58 -11.37
CA PRO A 388 -6.93 15.05 -10.11
C PRO A 388 -8.05 15.44 -9.13
N LEU A 389 -7.74 15.38 -7.84
CA LEU A 389 -8.67 15.86 -6.81
C LEU A 389 -9.00 17.35 -7.04
N PRO A 390 -10.18 17.85 -6.62
CA PRO A 390 -10.49 19.28 -6.70
C PRO A 390 -9.37 20.12 -6.07
N TYR A 391 -9.07 21.29 -6.61
CA TYR A 391 -7.94 22.18 -6.22
C TYR A 391 -6.55 21.58 -6.39
N ALA A 392 -6.43 20.34 -6.85
CA ALA A 392 -5.13 19.75 -7.20
C ALA A 392 -4.84 19.90 -8.69
N ARG A 393 -3.57 19.79 -9.05
CA ARG A 393 -3.09 19.90 -10.44
C ARG A 393 -2.10 18.78 -10.73
N VAL A 394 -2.13 18.32 -11.97
CA VAL A 394 -1.18 17.34 -12.52
C VAL A 394 -0.48 17.97 -13.72
N ARG A 395 0.84 17.84 -13.80
CA ARG A 395 1.65 18.14 -14.98
C ARG A 395 2.28 16.85 -15.49
N ILE A 396 2.41 16.73 -16.79
CA ILE A 396 3.19 15.66 -17.42
C ILE A 396 4.37 16.33 -18.09
N VAL A 397 5.59 15.96 -17.71
CA VAL A 397 6.81 16.59 -18.21
C VAL A 397 7.77 15.60 -18.85
N GLU A 398 8.58 16.09 -19.76
CA GLU A 398 9.65 15.29 -20.36
C GLU A 398 10.66 14.86 -19.31
N LEU A 399 11.33 13.74 -19.59
CA LEU A 399 12.48 13.26 -18.84
C LEU A 399 13.76 13.64 -19.61
N ASP A 400 14.81 14.01 -18.87
CA ASP A 400 16.16 14.12 -19.43
C ASP A 400 16.80 12.74 -19.65
N ALA A 401 18.06 12.73 -20.10
CA ALA A 401 18.80 11.51 -20.39
C ALA A 401 19.08 10.66 -19.13
N GLU A 402 19.09 11.28 -17.97
CA GLU A 402 19.29 10.67 -16.66
C GLU A 402 17.96 10.20 -16.01
N GLY A 403 16.81 10.47 -16.66
CA GLY A 403 15.47 10.09 -16.21
C GLY A 403 14.88 11.06 -15.18
N ALA A 404 15.46 12.25 -15.02
CA ALA A 404 14.90 13.29 -14.16
C ALA A 404 13.86 14.14 -14.91
N PRO A 405 12.83 14.67 -14.20
CA PRO A 405 11.84 15.52 -14.83
C PRO A 405 12.43 16.87 -15.27
N THR A 406 12.12 17.28 -16.51
CA THR A 406 12.40 18.62 -17.00
C THR A 406 11.25 19.57 -16.70
N ASP A 407 11.36 20.84 -17.08
CA ASP A 407 10.28 21.84 -17.00
C ASP A 407 9.38 21.87 -18.27
N ARG A 408 9.70 21.07 -19.30
CA ARG A 408 8.93 21.00 -20.55
C ARG A 408 7.73 20.08 -20.40
N GLU A 409 6.53 20.64 -20.57
CA GLU A 409 5.29 19.86 -20.54
C GLU A 409 5.11 19.04 -21.81
N GLN A 410 4.63 17.80 -21.61
CA GLN A 410 4.23 16.92 -22.70
C GLN A 410 2.86 17.32 -23.29
N PRO A 411 2.71 17.24 -24.62
CA PRO A 411 1.40 17.36 -25.25
C PRO A 411 0.42 16.30 -24.78
N VAL A 412 -0.89 16.56 -24.96
CA VAL A 412 -1.96 15.59 -24.71
C VAL A 412 -1.70 14.28 -25.47
N GLY A 413 -1.81 13.16 -24.79
CA GLY A 413 -1.55 11.82 -25.32
C GLY A 413 -0.07 11.40 -25.29
N GLN A 414 0.86 12.27 -24.93
CA GLN A 414 2.27 11.91 -24.80
C GLN A 414 2.67 11.62 -23.36
N SER A 415 3.36 10.50 -23.15
CA SER A 415 3.79 10.05 -21.84
C SER A 415 5.00 10.83 -21.34
N GLY A 416 5.06 11.06 -20.03
CA GLY A 416 6.15 11.71 -19.32
C GLY A 416 6.04 11.48 -17.82
N MET A 417 6.91 12.13 -17.05
CA MET A 417 6.87 12.11 -15.59
C MET A 417 5.61 12.82 -15.08
N VAL A 418 4.88 12.14 -14.24
CA VAL A 418 3.71 12.71 -13.56
C VAL A 418 4.18 13.54 -12.37
N LEU A 419 3.91 14.84 -12.42
CA LEU A 419 4.10 15.76 -11.30
C LEU A 419 2.74 16.11 -10.68
N TYR A 420 2.70 16.21 -9.35
CA TYR A 420 1.47 16.49 -8.62
C TYR A 420 1.62 17.67 -7.67
N ARG A 421 0.56 18.48 -7.54
CA ARG A 421 0.45 19.57 -6.57
C ARG A 421 -0.98 19.69 -6.08
N GLY A 422 -1.17 19.71 -4.77
CA GLY A 422 -2.53 19.77 -4.21
C GLY A 422 -2.53 20.00 -2.69
N PRO A 423 -3.71 20.31 -2.12
CA PRO A 423 -3.85 20.57 -0.67
C PRO A 423 -3.56 19.35 0.22
N ASN A 424 -3.55 18.16 -0.35
CA ASN A 424 -3.27 16.91 0.35
C ASN A 424 -1.81 16.45 0.27
N LEU A 425 -0.91 17.30 -0.23
CA LEU A 425 0.52 17.00 -0.17
C LEU A 425 0.98 16.86 1.29
N PHE A 426 1.82 15.87 1.51
CA PHE A 426 2.49 15.70 2.80
C PHE A 426 3.40 16.90 3.12
N SER A 427 3.71 17.09 4.39
CA SER A 427 4.60 18.17 4.87
C SER A 427 6.09 17.80 4.75
N GLY A 428 6.44 16.95 3.79
CA GLY A 428 7.77 16.39 3.61
C GLY A 428 8.05 15.16 4.48
N TYR A 429 9.21 14.56 4.28
CA TYR A 429 9.71 13.51 5.17
C TYR A 429 10.33 14.10 6.44
N LEU A 430 10.57 13.27 7.45
CA LEU A 430 11.38 13.68 8.62
C LEU A 430 12.82 14.03 8.19
N ASP A 431 13.35 13.33 7.19
CA ASP A 431 14.63 13.66 6.56
C ASP A 431 14.45 14.78 5.52
N ALA A 432 15.07 15.93 5.78
CA ALA A 432 15.02 17.10 4.89
C ALA A 432 15.70 16.85 3.53
N ALA A 433 16.77 16.06 3.47
CA ALA A 433 17.45 15.73 2.23
C ALA A 433 16.56 14.85 1.33
N GLU A 434 15.84 13.90 1.92
CA GLU A 434 14.86 13.10 1.19
C GLU A 434 13.64 13.93 0.75
N THR A 435 13.24 14.91 1.55
CA THR A 435 12.20 15.87 1.15
C THR A 435 12.62 16.67 -0.07
N ALA A 436 13.84 17.21 -0.07
CA ALA A 436 14.35 17.99 -1.21
C ALA A 436 14.37 17.20 -2.52
N LYS A 437 14.64 15.88 -2.47
CA LYS A 437 14.60 15.00 -3.65
C LYS A 437 13.19 14.69 -4.16
N ALA A 438 12.18 14.84 -3.31
CA ALA A 438 10.80 14.53 -3.66
C ALA A 438 10.10 15.65 -4.44
N PHE A 439 10.66 16.85 -4.46
CA PHE A 439 10.03 18.01 -5.07
C PHE A 439 10.92 18.65 -6.14
N THR A 440 10.26 19.19 -7.16
CA THR A 440 10.91 20.12 -8.09
C THR A 440 11.20 21.47 -7.39
N PRO A 441 12.10 22.31 -7.92
CA PRO A 441 12.39 23.63 -7.33
C PRO A 441 11.18 24.55 -7.20
N ASP A 442 10.19 24.41 -8.08
CA ASP A 442 8.91 25.15 -8.06
C ASP A 442 7.80 24.48 -7.25
N GLY A 443 8.13 23.40 -6.49
CA GLY A 443 7.27 22.81 -5.46
C GLY A 443 6.25 21.77 -5.97
N TRP A 444 6.52 21.11 -7.09
CA TRP A 444 5.74 19.95 -7.54
C TRP A 444 6.32 18.66 -6.96
N LEU A 445 5.46 17.80 -6.47
CA LEU A 445 5.85 16.44 -6.07
C LEU A 445 6.20 15.61 -7.30
N ILE A 446 7.38 15.01 -7.32
CA ILE A 446 7.84 14.06 -8.33
C ILE A 446 7.28 12.69 -7.92
N THR A 447 6.25 12.20 -8.62
CA THR A 447 5.56 10.96 -8.21
C THR A 447 6.38 9.69 -8.51
N GLY A 448 7.29 9.77 -9.48
CA GLY A 448 8.00 8.63 -10.03
C GLY A 448 7.13 7.76 -10.95
N ASP A 449 5.86 8.11 -11.15
CA ASP A 449 4.96 7.46 -12.10
C ASP A 449 5.06 8.13 -13.46
N LEU A 450 4.94 7.33 -14.53
CA LEU A 450 4.86 7.79 -15.90
C LEU A 450 3.42 7.72 -16.38
N GLY A 451 3.00 8.69 -17.19
CA GLY A 451 1.65 8.73 -17.69
C GLY A 451 1.41 9.88 -18.67
N PHE A 452 0.19 9.99 -19.15
CA PHE A 452 -0.24 11.05 -20.06
C PHE A 452 -1.65 11.54 -19.70
N ARG A 453 -1.97 12.76 -20.14
CA ARG A 453 -3.35 13.24 -20.09
C ARG A 453 -4.06 12.92 -21.41
N ASP A 454 -5.27 12.41 -21.33
CA ASP A 454 -6.12 12.22 -22.51
C ASP A 454 -6.85 13.53 -22.91
N ALA A 455 -7.60 13.47 -24.01
CA ALA A 455 -8.36 14.62 -24.53
C ALA A 455 -9.44 15.12 -23.56
N GLN A 456 -9.87 14.28 -22.61
CA GLN A 456 -10.84 14.63 -21.55
C GLN A 456 -10.15 15.21 -20.30
N GLY A 457 -8.83 15.27 -20.29
CA GLY A 457 -8.03 15.77 -19.17
C GLY A 457 -7.83 14.74 -18.04
N ARG A 458 -8.16 13.45 -18.26
CA ARG A 458 -7.93 12.37 -17.31
C ARG A 458 -6.48 11.91 -17.37
N LEU A 459 -5.93 11.50 -16.23
CA LEU A 459 -4.62 10.89 -16.14
C LEU A 459 -4.72 9.39 -16.49
N ASN A 460 -3.82 8.96 -17.35
CA ASN A 460 -3.60 7.56 -17.71
C ASN A 460 -2.15 7.21 -17.34
N LEU A 461 -1.95 6.09 -16.63
CA LEU A 461 -0.61 5.63 -16.23
C LEU A 461 -0.05 4.69 -17.29
N SER A 462 1.21 4.92 -17.66
CA SER A 462 1.99 4.04 -18.52
C SER A 462 3.00 3.18 -17.76
N GLY A 463 3.40 3.56 -16.54
CA GLY A 463 4.34 2.75 -15.74
C GLY A 463 5.01 3.53 -14.63
N ARG A 464 6.16 3.03 -14.16
CA ARG A 464 7.03 3.71 -13.20
C ARG A 464 8.41 3.92 -13.78
N ALA A 465 8.97 5.12 -13.61
CA ALA A 465 10.29 5.44 -14.12
C ALA A 465 11.38 4.46 -13.65
N LYS A 466 11.35 4.06 -12.39
CA LYS A 466 12.30 3.10 -11.80
C LYS A 466 12.08 1.63 -12.21
N ASP A 467 10.94 1.32 -12.83
CA ASP A 467 10.58 -0.03 -13.24
C ASP A 467 10.80 -0.26 -14.74
N LEU A 468 11.13 0.81 -15.50
CA LEU A 468 11.51 0.68 -16.89
C LEU A 468 12.66 -0.31 -17.05
N ILE A 469 12.56 -1.16 -18.06
CA ILE A 469 13.61 -2.11 -18.45
C ILE A 469 14.48 -1.40 -19.49
N ILE A 470 15.75 -1.19 -19.19
CA ILE A 470 16.66 -0.43 -20.03
C ILE A 470 17.49 -1.38 -20.90
N ARG A 471 17.02 -1.63 -22.12
CA ARG A 471 17.67 -2.51 -23.07
C ARG A 471 18.42 -1.72 -24.15
N GLY A 472 19.74 -1.65 -24.07
CA GLY A 472 20.56 -0.95 -25.08
C GLY A 472 20.19 0.52 -25.26
N GLY A 473 19.81 1.20 -24.17
CA GLY A 473 19.33 2.59 -24.17
C GLY A 473 17.84 2.75 -24.55
N HIS A 474 17.13 1.66 -24.84
CA HIS A 474 15.70 1.68 -25.12
C HIS A 474 14.91 1.41 -23.83
N ASN A 475 14.02 2.34 -23.47
CA ASN A 475 13.19 2.27 -22.28
C ASN A 475 11.91 1.45 -22.56
N ILE A 476 11.83 0.24 -22.04
CA ILE A 476 10.70 -0.67 -22.20
C ILE A 476 9.80 -0.56 -20.96
N ASP A 477 8.53 -0.26 -21.19
CA ASP A 477 7.53 -0.32 -20.13
C ASP A 477 7.15 -1.78 -19.83
N PRO A 478 7.39 -2.28 -18.60
CA PRO A 478 7.00 -3.64 -18.22
C PRO A 478 5.52 -3.93 -18.42
N LYS A 479 4.66 -2.91 -18.34
CA LYS A 479 3.21 -3.04 -18.47
C LYS A 479 2.80 -3.61 -19.83
N VAL A 480 3.51 -3.29 -20.90
CA VAL A 480 3.23 -3.84 -22.24
C VAL A 480 3.36 -5.38 -22.23
N ILE A 481 4.35 -5.90 -21.51
CA ILE A 481 4.58 -7.35 -21.36
C ILE A 481 3.54 -7.94 -20.41
N GLU A 482 3.26 -7.26 -19.30
CA GLU A 482 2.32 -7.70 -18.27
C GLU A 482 0.88 -7.79 -18.81
N ASP A 483 0.45 -6.79 -19.58
CA ASP A 483 -0.88 -6.78 -20.21
C ASP A 483 -1.00 -7.91 -21.27
N ALA A 484 0.05 -8.13 -22.08
CA ALA A 484 0.08 -9.20 -23.06
C ALA A 484 0.05 -10.60 -22.41
N LEU A 485 0.85 -10.81 -21.35
CA LEU A 485 0.92 -12.07 -20.62
C LEU A 485 -0.35 -12.33 -19.80
N GLY A 486 -0.88 -11.28 -19.16
CA GLY A 486 -2.11 -11.34 -18.35
C GLY A 486 -3.37 -11.66 -19.17
N ALA A 487 -3.34 -11.44 -20.49
CA ALA A 487 -4.42 -11.84 -21.39
C ALA A 487 -4.46 -13.36 -21.66
N HIS A 488 -3.49 -14.14 -21.19
CA HIS A 488 -3.53 -15.59 -21.33
C HIS A 488 -4.50 -16.21 -20.31
N PRO A 489 -5.46 -17.08 -20.77
CA PRO A 489 -6.55 -17.57 -19.91
C PRO A 489 -6.11 -18.39 -18.70
N ALA A 490 -4.90 -18.96 -18.71
CA ALA A 490 -4.35 -19.71 -17.59
C ALA A 490 -3.64 -18.84 -16.55
N VAL A 491 -3.34 -17.57 -16.85
CA VAL A 491 -2.55 -16.69 -15.98
C VAL A 491 -3.44 -16.07 -14.88
N HIS A 492 -2.95 -16.17 -13.64
CA HIS A 492 -3.60 -15.53 -12.49
C HIS A 492 -2.97 -14.16 -12.16
N LEU A 493 -1.67 -14.12 -11.93
CA LEU A 493 -0.87 -12.91 -11.73
C LEU A 493 0.38 -12.96 -12.59
N CYS A 494 0.85 -11.81 -13.05
CA CYS A 494 2.11 -11.72 -13.77
C CYS A 494 2.81 -10.39 -13.49
N ALA A 495 4.13 -10.37 -13.71
CA ALA A 495 4.96 -9.19 -13.66
C ALA A 495 6.18 -9.34 -14.57
N ALA A 496 6.64 -8.24 -15.15
CA ALA A 496 7.86 -8.18 -15.96
C ALA A 496 8.92 -7.31 -15.29
N VAL A 497 10.18 -7.72 -15.44
CA VAL A 497 11.36 -7.02 -14.92
C VAL A 497 12.53 -7.16 -15.90
N GLY A 498 13.57 -6.31 -15.73
CA GLY A 498 14.85 -6.48 -16.40
C GLY A 498 15.69 -7.57 -15.74
N ALA A 499 16.18 -8.51 -16.53
CA ALA A 499 17.26 -9.41 -16.15
C ALA A 499 18.60 -8.78 -16.60
N PRO A 500 19.67 -8.81 -15.78
CA PRO A 500 20.94 -8.19 -16.14
C PRO A 500 21.57 -8.87 -17.36
N ASP A 501 22.11 -8.07 -18.29
CA ASP A 501 22.81 -8.53 -19.48
C ASP A 501 24.06 -7.68 -19.71
N ALA A 502 25.19 -8.33 -19.95
CA ALA A 502 26.49 -7.66 -20.08
C ALA A 502 26.58 -6.74 -21.32
N TYR A 503 25.79 -6.98 -22.38
CA TYR A 503 25.82 -6.23 -23.60
C TYR A 503 24.68 -5.20 -23.70
N ALA A 504 23.45 -5.63 -23.38
CA ALA A 504 22.26 -4.81 -23.52
C ALA A 504 21.89 -4.02 -22.25
N GLY A 505 22.62 -4.21 -21.14
CA GLY A 505 22.27 -3.70 -19.82
C GLY A 505 21.20 -4.57 -19.18
N GLU A 506 20.00 -4.58 -19.75
CA GLU A 506 18.90 -5.45 -19.30
C GLU A 506 18.19 -6.14 -20.46
N LEU A 507 17.66 -7.33 -20.18
CA LEU A 507 16.74 -8.04 -21.07
C LEU A 507 15.39 -8.23 -20.36
N PRO A 508 14.25 -7.99 -21.04
CA PRO A 508 12.95 -8.20 -20.45
C PRO A 508 12.71 -9.68 -20.17
N VAL A 509 12.30 -9.99 -18.95
CA VAL A 509 11.82 -11.31 -18.52
C VAL A 509 10.53 -11.15 -17.75
N ALA A 510 9.70 -12.19 -17.69
CA ALA A 510 8.46 -12.14 -16.94
C ALA A 510 8.28 -13.35 -16.03
N PHE A 511 7.43 -13.16 -15.02
CA PHE A 511 7.01 -14.17 -14.06
C PHE A 511 5.50 -14.25 -14.06
N ALA A 512 4.96 -15.47 -13.92
CA ALA A 512 3.53 -15.71 -13.86
C ALA A 512 3.18 -16.73 -12.77
N THR A 513 1.97 -16.61 -12.21
CA THR A 513 1.30 -17.70 -11.49
C THR A 513 0.09 -18.13 -12.29
N LEU A 514 -0.31 -19.39 -12.18
CA LEU A 514 -1.47 -19.92 -12.90
C LEU A 514 -2.73 -19.92 -12.03
N LEU A 515 -3.88 -19.85 -12.69
CA LEU A 515 -5.17 -20.08 -12.05
C LEU A 515 -5.25 -21.53 -11.50
N PRO A 516 -5.97 -21.76 -10.41
CA PRO A 516 -6.15 -23.11 -9.88
C PRO A 516 -6.70 -24.09 -10.93
N GLY A 517 -5.98 -25.21 -11.12
CA GLY A 517 -6.34 -26.22 -12.12
C GLY A 517 -6.00 -25.89 -13.57
N ALA A 518 -5.50 -24.70 -13.86
CA ALA A 518 -5.03 -24.35 -15.20
C ALA A 518 -3.66 -24.98 -15.48
N THR A 519 -3.44 -25.35 -16.75
CA THR A 519 -2.17 -25.89 -17.24
C THR A 519 -1.68 -25.05 -18.41
N ALA A 520 -0.44 -24.58 -18.30
CA ALA A 520 0.29 -23.94 -19.39
C ALA A 520 1.78 -24.15 -19.14
N THR A 521 2.58 -24.27 -20.22
CA THR A 521 4.03 -24.30 -20.09
C THR A 521 4.63 -22.90 -20.23
N GLU A 522 5.85 -22.72 -19.74
CA GLU A 522 6.60 -21.46 -19.91
C GLU A 522 6.77 -21.13 -21.42
N ALA A 523 6.94 -22.14 -22.25
CA ALA A 523 7.06 -21.99 -23.70
C ALA A 523 5.74 -21.52 -24.35
N ASP A 524 4.59 -22.03 -23.90
CA ASP A 524 3.28 -21.60 -24.38
C ASP A 524 3.02 -20.13 -24.01
N LEU A 525 3.30 -19.75 -22.75
CA LEU A 525 3.17 -18.37 -22.26
C LEU A 525 4.10 -17.43 -23.04
N LEU A 526 5.34 -17.84 -23.28
CA LEU A 526 6.31 -17.03 -24.02
C LEU A 526 5.86 -16.79 -25.46
N ALA A 527 5.44 -17.85 -26.17
CA ALA A 527 4.93 -17.74 -27.53
C ALA A 527 3.69 -16.85 -27.61
N PHE A 528 2.74 -17.03 -26.67
CA PHE A 528 1.53 -16.25 -26.58
C PHE A 528 1.82 -14.75 -26.36
N THR A 529 2.72 -14.43 -25.43
CA THR A 529 3.11 -13.07 -25.09
C THR A 529 3.88 -12.41 -26.24
N ALA A 530 4.86 -13.11 -26.81
CA ALA A 530 5.68 -12.58 -27.91
C ALA A 530 4.86 -12.27 -29.18
N ALA A 531 3.74 -12.97 -29.40
CA ALA A 531 2.83 -12.71 -30.52
C ALA A 531 1.98 -11.43 -30.30
N ARG A 532 1.86 -10.93 -29.07
CA ARG A 532 1.01 -9.78 -28.69
C ARG A 532 1.81 -8.52 -28.35
N VAL A 533 3.10 -8.67 -28.13
CA VAL A 533 4.01 -7.52 -27.93
C VAL A 533 4.52 -7.09 -29.30
N ASP A 534 4.04 -5.93 -29.78
CA ASP A 534 4.38 -5.42 -31.10
C ASP A 534 5.85 -4.98 -31.19
N GLU A 535 6.37 -4.40 -30.12
CA GLU A 535 7.70 -3.85 -30.06
C GLU A 535 8.76 -4.95 -29.85
N ALA A 536 9.58 -5.21 -30.87
CA ALA A 536 10.55 -6.30 -30.85
C ALA A 536 11.51 -6.27 -29.65
N PRO A 537 12.08 -5.11 -29.19
CA PRO A 537 12.91 -5.05 -28.01
C PRO A 537 12.19 -5.43 -26.70
N ALA A 538 10.88 -5.21 -26.63
CA ALA A 538 10.05 -5.48 -25.45
C ALA A 538 9.63 -6.96 -25.35
N LYS A 539 9.81 -7.77 -26.38
CA LYS A 539 9.48 -9.20 -26.31
C LYS A 539 10.29 -9.88 -25.22
N PRO A 540 9.64 -10.56 -24.24
CA PRO A 540 10.34 -11.18 -23.13
C PRO A 540 11.27 -12.30 -23.61
N ARG A 541 12.45 -12.40 -22.99
CA ARG A 541 13.43 -13.44 -23.27
C ARG A 541 13.00 -14.80 -22.70
N SER A 542 12.36 -14.75 -21.54
CA SER A 542 11.83 -15.92 -20.84
C SER A 542 10.61 -15.55 -20.01
N ILE A 543 9.79 -16.53 -19.70
CA ILE A 543 8.73 -16.44 -18.72
C ILE A 543 8.92 -17.60 -17.74
N THR A 544 8.89 -17.32 -16.45
CA THR A 544 9.01 -18.32 -15.38
C THR A 544 7.69 -18.45 -14.65
N ILE A 545 7.20 -19.67 -14.48
CA ILE A 545 5.99 -19.96 -13.69
C ILE A 545 6.40 -20.15 -12.24
N LEU A 546 5.81 -19.37 -11.36
CA LEU A 546 6.01 -19.42 -9.91
C LEU A 546 4.81 -20.09 -9.23
N ASP A 547 5.03 -20.81 -8.14
CA ASP A 547 3.96 -21.30 -7.27
C ASP A 547 3.23 -20.15 -6.58
N HIS A 548 3.96 -19.11 -6.16
CA HIS A 548 3.45 -17.91 -5.50
C HIS A 548 4.13 -16.67 -6.03
N MET A 549 3.35 -15.64 -6.35
CA MET A 549 3.87 -14.33 -6.73
C MET A 549 4.36 -13.59 -5.46
N PRO A 550 5.60 -13.11 -5.42
CA PRO A 550 6.06 -12.27 -4.32
C PRO A 550 5.21 -11.00 -4.21
N VAL A 551 4.68 -10.73 -3.01
CA VAL A 551 3.86 -9.55 -2.75
C VAL A 551 4.29 -8.85 -1.47
N THR A 552 4.09 -7.54 -1.42
CA THR A 552 4.28 -6.74 -0.21
C THR A 552 3.19 -7.05 0.82
N ASN A 553 3.39 -6.60 2.06
CA ASN A 553 2.41 -6.75 3.15
C ASN A 553 1.05 -6.07 2.88
N VAL A 554 0.99 -5.21 1.87
CA VAL A 554 -0.25 -4.55 1.40
C VAL A 554 -0.78 -5.17 0.10
N GLY A 555 -0.21 -6.31 -0.34
CA GLY A 555 -0.69 -7.07 -1.50
C GLY A 555 -0.22 -6.56 -2.86
N LYS A 556 0.77 -5.67 -2.94
CA LYS A 556 1.37 -5.26 -4.22
C LYS A 556 2.43 -6.27 -4.65
N ILE A 557 2.52 -6.57 -5.95
CA ILE A 557 3.62 -7.41 -6.49
C ILE A 557 4.97 -6.78 -6.13
N TYR A 558 5.87 -7.59 -5.57
CA TYR A 558 7.17 -7.14 -5.07
C TYR A 558 8.27 -7.35 -6.12
N LYS A 559 8.34 -6.44 -7.10
CA LYS A 559 9.32 -6.51 -8.21
C LYS A 559 10.79 -6.59 -7.78
N PRO A 560 11.26 -6.00 -6.64
CA PRO A 560 12.65 -6.20 -6.21
C PRO A 560 13.04 -7.67 -6.04
N GLU A 561 12.19 -8.50 -5.46
CA GLU A 561 12.44 -9.93 -5.35
C GLU A 561 12.47 -10.63 -6.72
N LEU A 562 11.57 -10.24 -7.63
CA LEU A 562 11.57 -10.76 -9.01
C LEU A 562 12.85 -10.38 -9.77
N ARG A 563 13.39 -9.17 -9.57
CA ARG A 563 14.70 -8.78 -10.12
C ARG A 563 15.83 -9.62 -9.55
N THR A 564 15.80 -9.92 -8.25
CA THR A 564 16.78 -10.82 -7.62
C THR A 564 16.68 -12.24 -8.21
N LEU A 565 15.47 -12.76 -8.42
CA LEU A 565 15.28 -14.07 -9.07
C LEU A 565 15.79 -14.06 -10.51
N ALA A 566 15.49 -13.01 -11.29
CA ALA A 566 15.97 -12.87 -12.66
C ALA A 566 17.51 -12.80 -12.72
N ALA A 567 18.12 -11.99 -11.86
CA ALA A 567 19.57 -11.91 -11.77
C ALA A 567 20.20 -13.23 -11.30
N GLY A 568 19.57 -13.93 -10.37
CA GLY A 568 20.00 -15.24 -9.91
C GLY A 568 19.99 -16.28 -11.04
N ALA A 569 18.98 -16.29 -11.90
CA ALA A 569 18.89 -17.17 -13.06
C ALA A 569 20.02 -16.90 -14.07
N VAL A 570 20.34 -15.61 -14.33
CA VAL A 570 21.47 -15.24 -15.18
C VAL A 570 22.81 -15.71 -14.60
N VAL A 571 23.03 -15.44 -13.31
CA VAL A 571 24.25 -15.88 -12.61
C VAL A 571 24.37 -17.40 -12.59
N GLN A 572 23.26 -18.14 -12.38
CA GLN A 572 23.26 -19.60 -12.42
C GLN A 572 23.65 -20.12 -13.82
N ALA A 573 23.12 -19.52 -14.89
CA ALA A 573 23.49 -19.89 -16.25
C ALA A 573 24.99 -19.69 -16.54
N LEU A 574 25.59 -18.59 -16.01
CA LEU A 574 27.03 -18.35 -16.14
C LEU A 574 27.86 -19.38 -15.35
N VAL A 575 27.43 -19.73 -14.14
CA VAL A 575 28.06 -20.76 -13.31
C VAL A 575 28.01 -22.12 -14.04
N ASP A 576 26.87 -22.47 -14.62
CA ASP A 576 26.69 -23.72 -15.36
C ASP A 576 27.55 -23.75 -16.61
N GLN A 577 27.59 -22.66 -17.37
CA GLN A 577 28.44 -22.52 -18.56
C GLN A 577 29.94 -22.71 -18.22
N VAL A 578 30.43 -22.07 -17.16
CA VAL A 578 31.82 -22.22 -16.73
C VAL A 578 32.07 -23.62 -16.19
N GLY A 579 31.14 -24.18 -15.43
CA GLY A 579 31.22 -25.55 -14.90
C GLY A 579 31.30 -26.61 -16.03
N GLU A 580 30.48 -26.47 -17.06
CA GLU A 580 30.50 -27.34 -18.25
C GLU A 580 31.82 -27.21 -19.02
N ALA A 581 32.27 -25.98 -19.24
CA ALA A 581 33.53 -25.73 -19.94
C ALA A 581 34.77 -26.28 -19.20
N LEU A 582 34.67 -26.49 -17.90
CA LEU A 582 35.71 -27.09 -17.04
C LEU A 582 35.45 -28.56 -16.72
N GLY A 583 34.38 -29.17 -17.27
CA GLY A 583 34.00 -30.55 -16.99
C GLY A 583 33.60 -30.86 -15.57
N LEU A 584 33.14 -29.84 -14.83
CA LEU A 584 32.73 -30.00 -13.44
C LEU A 584 31.34 -30.63 -13.33
N ALA A 585 31.22 -31.66 -12.49
CA ALA A 585 29.92 -32.21 -12.12
C ALA A 585 29.04 -31.16 -11.45
N ALA A 586 27.71 -31.26 -11.54
CA ALA A 586 26.79 -30.26 -11.06
C ALA A 586 26.96 -29.97 -9.54
N ASP A 587 27.25 -31.00 -8.74
CA ASP A 587 27.52 -30.91 -7.30
C ASP A 587 28.85 -30.25 -6.97
N MET A 588 29.75 -30.09 -7.94
CA MET A 588 31.04 -29.39 -7.79
C MET A 588 31.02 -27.94 -8.25
N ARG A 589 29.93 -27.48 -8.88
CA ARG A 589 29.77 -26.09 -9.32
C ARG A 589 29.50 -25.17 -8.15
N PRO A 590 29.90 -23.87 -8.21
CA PRO A 590 29.49 -22.86 -7.23
C PRO A 590 27.97 -22.83 -7.03
N GLY A 591 27.53 -22.62 -5.80
CA GLY A 591 26.11 -22.46 -5.48
C GLY A 591 25.66 -21.01 -5.68
N VAL A 592 24.52 -20.79 -6.32
CA VAL A 592 23.90 -19.46 -6.46
C VAL A 592 22.78 -19.29 -5.42
N LEU A 593 22.80 -18.19 -4.70
CA LEU A 593 21.78 -17.80 -3.73
C LEU A 593 21.14 -16.49 -4.19
N ALA A 594 19.88 -16.57 -4.58
CA ALA A 594 19.05 -15.43 -4.95
C ALA A 594 17.73 -15.56 -4.18
N LYS A 595 17.56 -14.79 -3.10
CA LYS A 595 16.40 -14.88 -2.23
C LYS A 595 15.99 -13.50 -1.68
N GLY A 596 14.70 -13.24 -1.65
CA GLY A 596 14.14 -11.97 -1.22
C GLY A 596 14.58 -10.82 -2.13
N ASP A 597 14.81 -9.66 -1.56
CA ASP A 597 15.32 -8.46 -2.25
C ASP A 597 16.83 -8.23 -2.01
N GLY A 598 17.50 -9.24 -1.47
CA GLY A 598 18.92 -9.18 -1.20
C GLY A 598 19.79 -9.33 -2.47
N PRO A 599 21.09 -9.05 -2.37
CA PRO A 599 22.00 -9.23 -3.47
C PRO A 599 22.16 -10.71 -3.82
N VAL A 600 22.37 -11.00 -5.11
CA VAL A 600 22.73 -12.35 -5.56
C VAL A 600 24.11 -12.71 -5.01
N ARG A 601 24.23 -13.91 -4.46
CA ARG A 601 25.49 -14.43 -3.91
C ARG A 601 25.90 -15.70 -4.61
N VAL A 602 27.17 -15.81 -4.93
CA VAL A 602 27.80 -17.03 -5.44
C VAL A 602 28.65 -17.60 -4.31
N ARG A 603 28.27 -18.78 -3.82
CA ARG A 603 29.05 -19.49 -2.79
C ARG A 603 30.02 -20.44 -3.48
N MET A 604 31.29 -20.14 -3.37
CA MET A 604 32.35 -21.02 -3.83
C MET A 604 32.42 -22.24 -2.92
N ARG A 605 32.53 -23.44 -3.48
CA ARG A 605 32.59 -24.68 -2.67
C ARG A 605 34.02 -24.96 -2.23
N ALA A 606 34.24 -25.16 -0.92
CA ALA A 606 35.48 -25.66 -0.39
C ALA A 606 35.57 -27.18 -0.60
N GLY A 607 36.61 -27.69 -1.26
CA GLY A 607 36.84 -29.13 -1.36
C GLY A 607 37.25 -29.71 -2.72
N GLY A 608 37.35 -28.86 -3.75
CA GLY A 608 37.99 -29.27 -5.02
C GLY A 608 39.52 -29.03 -4.97
N HIS A 609 40.27 -29.69 -5.88
CA HIS A 609 41.68 -29.37 -6.07
C HIS A 609 41.85 -27.85 -6.21
N VAL A 610 42.84 -27.26 -5.51
CA VAL A 610 43.14 -25.81 -5.51
C VAL A 610 43.27 -25.22 -6.92
N GLN A 611 43.76 -26.03 -7.88
CA GLN A 611 43.83 -25.65 -9.30
C GLN A 611 42.44 -25.45 -9.95
N SER A 612 41.44 -26.29 -9.67
CA SER A 612 40.11 -26.16 -10.25
C SER A 612 39.36 -24.91 -9.70
N GLN A 613 39.62 -24.51 -8.46
CA GLN A 613 39.05 -23.30 -7.90
C GLN A 613 39.60 -22.02 -8.57
N ALA A 614 40.92 -21.97 -8.79
CA ALA A 614 41.57 -20.85 -9.47
C ALA A 614 41.09 -20.73 -10.95
N GLU A 615 40.85 -21.85 -11.61
CA GLU A 615 40.33 -21.86 -12.96
C GLU A 615 38.85 -21.42 -13.03
N VAL A 616 38.02 -21.79 -12.05
CA VAL A 616 36.65 -21.29 -11.92
C VAL A 616 36.67 -19.80 -11.69
N ASP A 617 37.47 -19.31 -10.75
CA ASP A 617 37.60 -17.88 -10.45
C ASP A 617 38.02 -17.09 -11.70
N ALA A 618 39.07 -17.56 -12.39
CA ALA A 618 39.59 -16.87 -13.56
C ALA A 618 38.59 -16.75 -14.73
N ARG A 619 37.65 -17.67 -14.84
CA ARG A 619 36.63 -17.65 -15.90
C ARG A 619 35.31 -16.99 -15.44
N LEU A 620 34.88 -17.23 -14.20
CA LEU A 620 33.59 -16.76 -13.70
C LEU A 620 33.61 -15.29 -13.26
N LEU A 621 34.64 -14.84 -12.54
CA LEU A 621 34.68 -13.47 -12.02
C LEU A 621 34.56 -12.38 -13.10
N PRO A 622 35.28 -12.46 -14.24
CA PRO A 622 35.11 -11.45 -15.31
C PRO A 622 33.69 -11.42 -15.88
N LEU A 623 33.00 -12.56 -15.94
CA LEU A 623 31.62 -12.64 -16.43
C LEU A 623 30.65 -12.00 -15.44
N LEU A 624 30.86 -12.20 -14.14
CA LEU A 624 30.05 -11.58 -13.09
C LEU A 624 30.28 -10.06 -13.01
N GLU A 625 31.53 -9.62 -13.17
CA GLU A 625 31.90 -8.19 -13.18
C GLU A 625 31.34 -7.44 -14.38
N ALA A 626 31.10 -8.14 -15.51
CA ALA A 626 30.51 -7.56 -16.70
C ALA A 626 28.99 -7.30 -16.57
N LEU A 627 28.34 -7.87 -15.57
CA LEU A 627 26.90 -7.65 -15.34
C LEU A 627 26.63 -6.27 -14.71
N PRO A 628 25.54 -5.60 -15.08
CA PRO A 628 25.17 -4.28 -14.51
C PRO A 628 24.59 -4.38 -13.08
N VAL A 629 24.81 -5.50 -12.40
CA VAL A 629 24.37 -5.73 -11.02
C VAL A 629 25.54 -6.24 -10.17
N LYS A 630 25.54 -5.88 -8.89
CA LYS A 630 26.57 -6.35 -7.97
C LYS A 630 26.26 -7.78 -7.50
N VAL A 631 27.17 -8.71 -7.83
CA VAL A 631 27.14 -10.09 -7.36
C VAL A 631 28.21 -10.25 -6.27
N PHE A 632 27.83 -10.84 -5.14
CA PHE A 632 28.76 -11.11 -4.04
C PHE A 632 29.28 -12.54 -4.15
N VAL A 633 30.59 -12.70 -4.03
CA VAL A 633 31.25 -14.01 -4.06
C VAL A 633 31.71 -14.36 -2.65
N ASP A 634 31.02 -15.33 -2.05
CA ASP A 634 31.36 -15.84 -0.72
C ASP A 634 32.41 -16.95 -0.88
N ARG A 635 33.60 -16.74 -0.32
CA ARG A 635 34.70 -17.72 -0.24
C ARG A 635 34.72 -18.28 1.18
N ASN A 636 34.39 -19.56 1.30
CA ASN A 636 34.51 -20.27 2.58
C ASN A 636 35.95 -20.63 2.90
#